data_64766b94d9e2483965b84244cef39c54
#
_entry.id   64766b94d9e2483965b84244cef39c54
#
_cell.length_a   1.000
_cell.length_b   1.000
_cell.length_c   1.000
_cell.angle_alpha   90.00
_cell.angle_beta   90.00
_cell.angle_gamma   90.00
#
_symmetry.space_group_name_H-M   'P 1'
#
loop_
_entity.id
_entity.type
_entity.pdbx_description
1 polymer ?
#
loop_
_entity_poly.entity_id
_entity_poly.type
_entity_poly.pdbx_seq_one_letter_code
_entity_poly.pdbx_strand_id
1 'polypeptide(L)'
;MHITLVNMPWASIDFPSLALGLLKRRVADEFPDSRVDVVNANLDYLDWITARAGLTREEYNFCWDSYFTGYSEWIFSSALYDDPQWRNAEFADLVAGSVPGDMLNKGRQLHALAPEYIASLVNRILAERPDVVGFSTTFAQNSAVLAAARLIKKSAPEVCVVLGGGNCDGPQGAALHRGFPFVDYVNRGEGEVSFTRLLACLRDGSDPGDIPGLCWRDAEGTSHANAMSAAPLPASALVTPDYTDYFEQHAASRARAMAEPHLVLESSRGCWWGQKHHCTFCGLNGSFMEFRSKSPDHFVDELLAMTERHQVLNVAVADNILDMTYLRSVVPRLAEAECDLRISYEIKSNMRREQLGSLVAAGIHYVQPGIESLSGRVLKIMDKGVTGCQNVRMLRDAESVSLGVVWNYLFGFPAETEEDYDSVIDQFPAIHHLAPPNGVTRIAIERFSPYFNRPELGFGDLRPAAHYAVIYDLPESELRDMAYVFDAAHQGISTAHAERLEKAVETWCHEFPRGRLTQVDLTHSIVLTNTRPGYAWRTLNIQEPWETAAFRLLEQPCTGDVLAKKLREGGHDIAAEDVSALLAHWRTLGLLFDDGGQTVHVVPYAANQDLMRWVTREGSPALVPALLDDANCRTAGASAATATATATATGTALQCWRERDEVARARDGMYLGEVPYEDSAVVTVSDLFTRGARHVALPEPVVLGPGDLDGGRRAVRALTHVRESTGHGISVDWDLDLGAEIGQWRLFSHLYPPRSLAGPDGDAVLDQWRATFHMNKCGYRRGRGFVEVTDLRHGAQRRVVMRKVHKGKLASLLDGAAVSDFRQREIEAFVKAGLVHRVGSVLWWLPSRISRWPVVR
;
A
#
# COMPACT_ATOMS: atom_id res chain seq x y z
N MET A 1 34.51 -20.28 3.31
CA MET A 1 33.82 -20.05 2.02
C MET A 1 33.29 -18.62 1.98
N HIS A 2 33.48 -17.91 0.87
CA HIS A 2 32.91 -16.60 0.65
C HIS A 2 31.74 -16.68 -0.33
N ILE A 3 30.55 -16.32 0.10
CA ILE A 3 29.30 -16.40 -0.67
C ILE A 3 28.80 -14.97 -0.92
N THR A 4 28.60 -14.61 -2.18
CA THR A 4 27.98 -13.34 -2.58
C THR A 4 26.59 -13.62 -3.14
N LEU A 5 25.56 -13.13 -2.46
CA LEU A 5 24.16 -13.18 -2.91
C LEU A 5 23.80 -11.87 -3.61
N VAL A 6 23.16 -11.93 -4.78
CA VAL A 6 22.93 -10.74 -5.61
C VAL A 6 21.44 -10.55 -5.91
N ASN A 7 20.93 -9.36 -5.63
CA ASN A 7 19.60 -8.88 -6.03
C ASN A 7 19.73 -8.02 -7.28
N MET A 8 19.44 -8.58 -8.44
CA MET A 8 19.62 -7.90 -9.73
C MET A 8 18.51 -6.87 -10.02
N PRO A 9 18.72 -5.89 -10.93
CA PRO A 9 17.61 -5.18 -11.57
C PRO A 9 16.71 -6.18 -12.36
N TRP A 10 15.43 -6.06 -12.47
CA TRP A 10 14.62 -4.99 -11.88
C TRP A 10 13.97 -5.49 -10.59
N ALA A 11 14.38 -4.95 -9.49
CA ALA A 11 13.74 -5.18 -8.19
C ALA A 11 13.34 -3.83 -7.59
N SER A 12 12.31 -3.82 -6.74
CA SER A 12 11.90 -2.60 -6.05
C SER A 12 13.07 -1.98 -5.27
N ILE A 13 13.15 -0.67 -5.28
CA ILE A 13 14.13 0.10 -4.50
C ILE A 13 13.66 0.37 -3.06
N ASP A 14 12.36 0.18 -2.79
CA ASP A 14 11.74 0.38 -1.48
C ASP A 14 11.89 -0.86 -0.56
N PHE A 15 12.17 -2.02 -1.14
CA PHE A 15 12.11 -3.32 -0.44
C PHE A 15 13.43 -4.09 -0.51
N PRO A 16 13.90 -4.67 0.61
CA PRO A 16 14.93 -5.70 0.58
C PRO A 16 14.39 -6.99 -0.06
N SER A 17 15.28 -7.80 -0.64
CA SER A 17 14.93 -9.14 -1.10
C SER A 17 14.70 -10.08 0.09
N LEU A 18 13.45 -10.55 0.28
CA LEU A 18 13.10 -11.52 1.31
C LEU A 18 13.93 -12.81 1.16
N ALA A 19 13.98 -13.35 -0.05
CA ALA A 19 14.71 -14.58 -0.33
C ALA A 19 16.19 -14.50 0.06
N LEU A 20 16.87 -13.40 -0.31
CA LEU A 20 18.29 -13.23 0.01
C LEU A 20 18.52 -12.97 1.49
N GLY A 21 17.61 -12.25 2.17
CA GLY A 21 17.66 -12.05 3.62
C GLY A 21 17.52 -13.37 4.40
N LEU A 22 16.61 -14.25 3.96
CA LEU A 22 16.42 -15.58 4.55
C LEU A 22 17.64 -16.49 4.32
N LEU A 23 18.15 -16.53 3.07
CA LEU A 23 19.33 -17.34 2.74
C LEU A 23 20.57 -16.85 3.48
N LYS A 24 20.80 -15.53 3.57
CA LYS A 24 21.90 -14.98 4.35
C LYS A 24 21.83 -15.42 5.81
N ARG A 25 20.66 -15.32 6.42
CA ARG A 25 20.45 -15.77 7.80
C ARG A 25 20.70 -17.26 7.95
N ARG A 26 20.15 -18.07 7.06
CA ARG A 26 20.25 -19.51 7.11
C ARG A 26 21.70 -19.99 6.97
N VAL A 27 22.43 -19.42 6.00
CA VAL A 27 23.85 -19.71 5.83
C VAL A 27 24.69 -19.29 7.04
N ALA A 28 24.43 -18.11 7.62
CA ALA A 28 25.14 -17.66 8.81
C ALA A 28 24.91 -18.59 10.02
N ASP A 29 23.70 -19.17 10.16
CA ASP A 29 23.39 -20.10 11.24
C ASP A 29 24.07 -21.47 11.05
N GLU A 30 24.13 -22.00 9.79
CA GLU A 30 24.66 -23.34 9.50
C GLU A 30 26.17 -23.34 9.21
N PHE A 31 26.72 -22.22 8.72
CA PHE A 31 28.12 -22.05 8.36
C PHE A 31 28.72 -20.79 9.00
N PRO A 32 28.91 -20.73 10.32
CA PRO A 32 29.32 -19.52 11.04
C PRO A 32 30.73 -19.04 10.65
N ASP A 33 31.57 -19.90 10.09
CA ASP A 33 32.91 -19.55 9.58
C ASP A 33 32.91 -19.06 8.13
N SER A 34 31.76 -18.98 7.47
CA SER A 34 31.61 -18.46 6.10
C SER A 34 31.26 -16.99 6.10
N ARG A 35 31.83 -16.27 5.13
CA ARG A 35 31.43 -14.88 4.86
C ARG A 35 30.25 -14.90 3.88
N VAL A 36 29.17 -14.17 4.20
CA VAL A 36 27.99 -14.03 3.34
C VAL A 36 27.65 -12.55 3.17
N ASP A 37 27.78 -12.04 1.96
CA ASP A 37 27.48 -10.67 1.59
C ASP A 37 26.27 -10.63 0.64
N VAL A 38 25.40 -9.61 0.79
CA VAL A 38 24.31 -9.34 -0.15
C VAL A 38 24.60 -8.08 -0.93
N VAL A 39 24.70 -8.18 -2.24
CA VAL A 39 24.84 -7.07 -3.18
C VAL A 39 23.45 -6.71 -3.73
N ASN A 40 22.95 -5.53 -3.36
CA ASN A 40 21.71 -4.99 -3.91
C ASN A 40 21.99 -4.25 -5.21
N ALA A 41 22.21 -5.01 -6.28
CA ALA A 41 22.58 -4.48 -7.59
C ALA A 41 21.48 -3.60 -8.22
N ASN A 42 20.22 -3.74 -7.78
CA ASN A 42 19.12 -2.86 -8.14
C ASN A 42 19.32 -1.42 -7.64
N LEU A 43 19.78 -1.23 -6.39
CA LEU A 43 20.10 0.10 -5.84
C LEU A 43 21.32 0.71 -6.54
N ASP A 44 22.33 -0.10 -6.76
CA ASP A 44 23.52 0.27 -7.47
C ASP A 44 23.25 0.67 -8.94
N TYR A 45 22.37 -0.10 -9.62
CA TYR A 45 21.92 0.24 -10.97
C TYR A 45 21.18 1.56 -11.02
N LEU A 46 20.31 1.84 -10.06
CA LEU A 46 19.64 3.13 -9.96
C LEU A 46 20.65 4.28 -9.90
N ASP A 47 21.69 4.16 -9.06
CA ASP A 47 22.73 5.20 -8.93
C ASP A 47 23.52 5.35 -10.22
N TRP A 48 23.93 4.22 -10.81
CA TRP A 48 24.75 4.17 -12.02
C TRP A 48 24.03 4.72 -13.23
N ILE A 49 22.75 4.32 -13.44
CA ILE A 49 21.96 4.69 -14.62
C ILE A 49 21.41 6.11 -14.52
N THR A 50 21.05 6.58 -13.33
CA THR A 50 20.60 7.97 -13.13
C THR A 50 21.69 8.96 -13.51
N ALA A 51 22.94 8.65 -13.23
CA ALA A 51 24.07 9.50 -13.60
C ALA A 51 24.31 9.55 -15.13
N ARG A 52 23.89 8.54 -15.90
CA ARG A 52 24.13 8.40 -17.35
C ARG A 52 22.92 8.69 -18.23
N ALA A 53 21.75 8.26 -17.80
CA ALA A 53 20.51 8.35 -18.57
C ALA A 53 19.42 9.19 -17.87
N GLY A 54 19.69 9.74 -16.69
CA GLY A 54 18.72 10.58 -15.97
C GLY A 54 17.43 9.86 -15.59
N LEU A 55 17.51 8.57 -15.20
CA LEU A 55 16.35 7.76 -14.88
C LEU A 55 15.61 8.32 -13.66
N THR A 56 14.32 8.61 -13.80
CA THR A 56 13.44 9.03 -12.71
C THR A 56 12.90 7.83 -11.93
N ARG A 57 12.29 8.09 -10.77
CA ARG A 57 11.63 7.03 -9.99
C ARG A 57 10.46 6.41 -10.77
N GLU A 58 9.66 7.22 -11.43
CA GLU A 58 8.51 6.80 -12.22
C GLU A 58 8.95 5.90 -13.38
N GLU A 59 10.02 6.30 -14.10
CA GLU A 59 10.60 5.49 -15.18
C GLU A 59 11.17 4.17 -14.63
N TYR A 60 11.82 4.18 -13.45
CA TYR A 60 12.30 2.96 -12.79
C TYR A 60 11.14 2.03 -12.41
N ASN A 61 10.08 2.58 -11.83
CA ASN A 61 8.90 1.82 -11.47
C ASN A 61 8.21 1.25 -12.71
N PHE A 62 8.11 2.01 -13.81
CA PHE A 62 7.60 1.51 -15.08
C PHE A 62 8.39 0.28 -15.55
N CYS A 63 9.71 0.32 -15.49
CA CYS A 63 10.55 -0.82 -15.84
C CYS A 63 10.26 -2.03 -14.94
N TRP A 64 10.12 -1.84 -13.63
CA TRP A 64 9.82 -2.91 -12.69
C TRP A 64 8.42 -3.52 -12.93
N ASP A 65 7.41 -2.68 -13.22
CA ASP A 65 6.02 -3.09 -13.46
C ASP A 65 5.80 -3.71 -14.85
N SER A 66 6.73 -3.51 -15.80
CA SER A 66 6.57 -3.90 -17.23
C SER A 66 6.86 -5.39 -17.51
N TYR A 67 6.68 -6.24 -16.52
CA TYR A 67 6.95 -7.67 -16.59
C TYR A 67 6.12 -8.38 -17.69
N PHE A 68 4.81 -8.12 -17.79
CA PHE A 68 3.92 -8.77 -18.75
C PHE A 68 4.21 -8.41 -20.22
N THR A 69 4.87 -7.30 -20.50
CA THR A 69 5.29 -6.92 -21.85
C THR A 69 6.68 -7.41 -22.22
N GLY A 70 7.45 -7.92 -21.24
CA GLY A 70 8.85 -8.29 -21.41
C GLY A 70 9.82 -7.11 -21.53
N TYR A 71 9.34 -5.86 -21.37
CA TYR A 71 10.15 -4.66 -21.55
C TYR A 71 11.40 -4.63 -20.65
N SER A 72 11.25 -4.97 -19.39
CA SER A 72 12.34 -5.01 -18.41
C SER A 72 13.40 -6.06 -18.75
N GLU A 73 12.95 -7.23 -19.15
CA GLU A 73 13.81 -8.34 -19.54
C GLU A 73 14.55 -8.02 -20.84
N TRP A 74 13.90 -7.41 -21.84
CA TRP A 74 14.54 -7.00 -23.07
C TRP A 74 15.70 -6.01 -22.84
N ILE A 75 15.60 -5.11 -21.85
CA ILE A 75 16.68 -4.15 -21.56
C ILE A 75 18.03 -4.84 -21.32
N PHE A 76 18.06 -5.95 -20.60
CA PHE A 76 19.31 -6.66 -20.30
C PHE A 76 19.66 -7.77 -21.30
N SER A 77 18.83 -8.05 -22.30
CA SER A 77 19.13 -9.04 -23.32
C SER A 77 20.35 -8.66 -24.17
N SER A 78 20.60 -7.36 -24.38
CA SER A 78 21.83 -6.85 -25.04
C SER A 78 23.11 -7.32 -24.31
N ALA A 79 23.10 -7.30 -22.99
CA ALA A 79 24.21 -7.77 -22.19
C ALA A 79 24.31 -9.30 -22.18
N LEU A 80 23.16 -10.00 -22.20
CA LEU A 80 23.14 -11.46 -22.25
C LEU A 80 23.76 -12.00 -23.55
N TYR A 81 23.50 -11.35 -24.68
CA TYR A 81 23.98 -11.78 -25.99
C TYR A 81 25.22 -11.03 -26.48
N ASP A 82 25.71 -10.05 -25.70
CA ASP A 82 26.87 -9.20 -26.05
C ASP A 82 26.63 -8.45 -27.40
N ASP A 83 25.38 -8.03 -27.62
CA ASP A 83 24.91 -7.31 -28.81
C ASP A 83 24.04 -6.12 -28.41
N PRO A 84 24.57 -4.87 -28.51
CA PRO A 84 23.80 -3.66 -28.19
C PRO A 84 22.57 -3.41 -29.08
N GLN A 85 22.39 -4.15 -30.17
CA GLN A 85 21.26 -4.05 -31.09
C GLN A 85 20.36 -5.30 -31.01
N TRP A 86 20.57 -6.17 -30.04
CA TRP A 86 19.83 -7.42 -29.92
C TRP A 86 18.33 -7.23 -30.09
N ARG A 87 17.78 -7.71 -31.18
CA ARG A 87 16.36 -7.75 -31.57
C ARG A 87 15.56 -6.47 -31.25
N ASN A 88 16.18 -5.29 -31.40
CA ASN A 88 15.59 -3.99 -31.09
C ASN A 88 14.35 -3.67 -31.97
N ALA A 89 14.39 -4.04 -33.25
CA ALA A 89 13.28 -3.80 -34.18
C ALA A 89 12.10 -4.72 -33.85
N GLU A 90 12.37 -6.01 -33.69
CA GLU A 90 11.37 -7.02 -33.37
C GLU A 90 10.66 -6.71 -32.05
N PHE A 91 11.42 -6.24 -31.04
CA PHE A 91 10.81 -5.85 -29.76
C PHE A 91 9.95 -4.60 -29.91
N ALA A 92 10.41 -3.60 -30.64
CA ALA A 92 9.63 -2.37 -30.87
C ALA A 92 8.30 -2.65 -31.61
N ASP A 93 8.33 -3.55 -32.60
CA ASP A 93 7.14 -3.98 -33.32
C ASP A 93 6.18 -4.77 -32.42
N LEU A 94 6.72 -5.62 -31.55
CA LEU A 94 5.93 -6.44 -30.61
C LEU A 94 5.15 -5.58 -29.61
N VAL A 95 5.79 -4.54 -29.05
CA VAL A 95 5.19 -3.71 -28.00
C VAL A 95 4.50 -2.44 -28.54
N ALA A 96 4.35 -2.35 -29.87
CA ALA A 96 3.68 -1.20 -30.50
C ALA A 96 2.25 -1.02 -29.95
N GLY A 97 1.99 0.15 -29.36
CA GLY A 97 0.71 0.47 -28.73
C GLY A 97 0.58 0.01 -27.25
N SER A 98 1.48 -0.83 -26.73
CA SER A 98 1.46 -1.29 -25.34
C SER A 98 2.45 -0.53 -24.45
N VAL A 99 3.58 -0.09 -25.02
CA VAL A 99 4.60 0.70 -24.34
C VAL A 99 4.58 2.12 -24.90
N PRO A 100 4.51 3.16 -24.05
CA PRO A 100 4.59 4.56 -24.50
C PRO A 100 5.88 4.83 -25.29
N GLY A 101 5.79 5.67 -26.33
CA GLY A 101 6.92 5.89 -27.24
C GLY A 101 8.15 6.55 -26.60
N ASP A 102 7.94 7.39 -25.60
CA ASP A 102 9.00 7.98 -24.76
C ASP A 102 9.69 6.88 -23.91
N MET A 103 8.92 5.98 -23.32
CA MET A 103 9.45 4.83 -22.58
C MET A 103 10.18 3.84 -23.49
N LEU A 104 9.69 3.61 -24.71
CA LEU A 104 10.41 2.75 -25.67
C LEU A 104 11.76 3.38 -26.04
N ASN A 105 11.84 4.69 -26.25
CA ASN A 105 13.10 5.39 -26.51
C ASN A 105 14.04 5.34 -25.30
N LYS A 106 13.50 5.50 -24.08
CA LYS A 106 14.26 5.31 -22.84
C LYS A 106 14.80 3.87 -22.77
N GLY A 107 13.96 2.87 -23.02
CA GLY A 107 14.36 1.46 -23.06
C GLY A 107 15.52 1.17 -24.02
N ARG A 108 15.51 1.74 -25.23
CA ARG A 108 16.65 1.61 -26.19
C ARG A 108 17.95 2.17 -25.62
N GLN A 109 17.87 3.31 -24.92
CA GLN A 109 19.04 3.88 -24.23
C GLN A 109 19.56 2.96 -23.12
N LEU A 110 18.65 2.43 -22.29
CA LEU A 110 18.98 1.51 -21.19
C LEU A 110 19.57 0.20 -21.75
N HIS A 111 18.98 -0.35 -22.80
CA HIS A 111 19.42 -1.54 -23.51
C HIS A 111 20.86 -1.39 -24.05
N ALA A 112 21.18 -0.26 -24.66
CA ALA A 112 22.53 0.01 -25.16
C ALA A 112 23.57 0.13 -24.03
N LEU A 113 23.16 0.57 -22.84
CA LEU A 113 24.02 0.74 -21.66
C LEU A 113 24.15 -0.52 -20.79
N ALA A 114 23.27 -1.50 -20.94
CA ALA A 114 23.23 -2.68 -20.09
C ALA A 114 24.54 -3.50 -20.09
N PRO A 115 25.27 -3.71 -21.21
CA PRO A 115 26.55 -4.40 -21.20
C PRO A 115 27.61 -3.71 -20.33
N GLU A 116 27.69 -2.38 -20.37
CA GLU A 116 28.63 -1.61 -19.55
C GLU A 116 28.32 -1.76 -18.05
N TYR A 117 27.04 -1.70 -17.69
CA TYR A 117 26.61 -1.90 -16.29
C TYR A 117 26.99 -3.31 -15.80
N ILE A 118 26.61 -4.35 -16.55
CA ILE A 118 26.91 -5.74 -16.16
C ILE A 118 28.41 -5.96 -16.00
N ALA A 119 29.23 -5.39 -16.90
CA ALA A 119 30.69 -5.46 -16.77
C ALA A 119 31.20 -4.80 -15.49
N SER A 120 30.68 -3.61 -15.18
CA SER A 120 31.02 -2.89 -13.94
C SER A 120 30.63 -3.68 -12.69
N LEU A 121 29.42 -4.23 -12.66
CA LEU A 121 28.92 -5.03 -11.54
C LEU A 121 29.76 -6.29 -11.32
N VAL A 122 29.99 -7.06 -12.37
CA VAL A 122 30.76 -8.33 -12.30
C VAL A 122 32.20 -8.07 -11.84
N ASN A 123 32.86 -7.02 -12.34
CA ASN A 123 34.20 -6.66 -11.88
C ASN A 123 34.25 -6.39 -10.38
N ARG A 124 33.24 -5.71 -9.83
CA ARG A 124 33.16 -5.45 -8.39
C ARG A 124 32.90 -6.73 -7.58
N ILE A 125 32.01 -7.59 -8.05
CA ILE A 125 31.74 -8.89 -7.40
C ILE A 125 33.01 -9.72 -7.35
N LEU A 126 33.71 -9.88 -8.48
CA LEU A 126 34.93 -10.70 -8.58
C LEU A 126 36.13 -10.11 -7.84
N ALA A 127 36.17 -8.78 -7.62
CA ALA A 127 37.21 -8.14 -6.79
C ALA A 127 37.21 -8.63 -5.34
N GLU A 128 36.03 -9.05 -4.82
CA GLU A 128 35.87 -9.64 -3.48
C GLU A 128 36.25 -11.13 -3.43
N ARG A 129 36.55 -11.77 -4.55
CA ARG A 129 36.92 -13.18 -4.69
C ARG A 129 35.93 -14.15 -4.04
N PRO A 130 34.66 -14.17 -4.45
CA PRO A 130 33.70 -15.12 -3.95
C PRO A 130 34.01 -16.55 -4.45
N ASP A 131 33.73 -17.55 -3.60
CA ASP A 131 33.72 -18.96 -4.02
C ASP A 131 32.39 -19.29 -4.71
N VAL A 132 31.28 -18.66 -4.25
CA VAL A 132 29.93 -18.87 -4.75
C VAL A 132 29.26 -17.51 -4.99
N VAL A 133 28.65 -17.36 -6.17
CA VAL A 133 27.73 -16.24 -6.47
C VAL A 133 26.32 -16.80 -6.67
N GLY A 134 25.42 -16.42 -5.77
CA GLY A 134 24.02 -16.82 -5.79
C GLY A 134 23.11 -15.68 -6.25
N PHE A 135 22.21 -15.96 -7.19
CA PHE A 135 21.22 -15.00 -7.67
C PHE A 135 19.81 -15.46 -7.27
N SER A 136 19.03 -14.54 -6.67
CA SER A 136 17.59 -14.74 -6.62
C SER A 136 16.97 -14.05 -7.84
N THR A 137 16.13 -14.76 -8.59
CA THR A 137 15.43 -14.21 -9.75
C THR A 137 13.91 -14.34 -9.60
N THR A 138 13.24 -13.21 -9.77
CA THR A 138 11.78 -13.11 -9.65
C THR A 138 11.28 -12.14 -10.71
N PHE A 139 10.19 -12.48 -11.42
CA PHE A 139 9.62 -11.65 -12.48
C PHE A 139 10.66 -11.19 -13.51
N ALA A 140 10.97 -9.91 -13.56
CA ALA A 140 11.73 -9.21 -14.59
C ALA A 140 13.26 -9.25 -14.38
N GLN A 141 13.83 -10.30 -13.80
CA GLN A 141 15.25 -10.34 -13.43
C GLN A 141 16.10 -11.36 -14.21
N ASN A 142 15.48 -12.26 -14.99
CA ASN A 142 16.21 -13.38 -15.61
C ASN A 142 17.34 -12.92 -16.55
N SER A 143 17.06 -12.02 -17.49
CA SER A 143 18.05 -11.58 -18.48
C SER A 143 19.25 -10.87 -17.82
N ALA A 144 19.01 -10.05 -16.79
CA ALA A 144 20.07 -9.41 -16.02
C ALA A 144 20.92 -10.42 -15.23
N VAL A 145 20.26 -11.41 -14.59
CA VAL A 145 20.93 -12.50 -13.88
C VAL A 145 21.80 -13.33 -14.83
N LEU A 146 21.22 -13.76 -15.96
CA LEU A 146 21.92 -14.58 -16.95
C LEU A 146 23.10 -13.85 -17.60
N ALA A 147 22.96 -12.53 -17.86
CA ALA A 147 24.04 -11.71 -18.38
C ALA A 147 25.22 -11.64 -17.39
N ALA A 148 24.93 -11.42 -16.10
CA ALA A 148 25.94 -11.40 -15.04
C ALA A 148 26.60 -12.79 -14.86
N ALA A 149 25.79 -13.86 -14.81
CA ALA A 149 26.27 -15.24 -14.68
C ALA A 149 27.22 -15.62 -15.82
N ARG A 150 26.84 -15.32 -17.08
CA ARG A 150 27.67 -15.56 -18.28
C ARG A 150 29.02 -14.83 -18.17
N LEU A 151 29.01 -13.58 -17.77
CA LEU A 151 30.25 -12.79 -17.67
C LEU A 151 31.14 -13.26 -16.51
N ILE A 152 30.56 -13.67 -15.37
CA ILE A 152 31.29 -14.28 -14.25
C ILE A 152 32.02 -15.53 -14.72
N LYS A 153 31.33 -16.47 -15.36
CA LYS A 153 31.95 -17.71 -15.82
C LYS A 153 32.98 -17.49 -16.92
N LYS A 154 32.80 -16.45 -17.76
CA LYS A 154 33.83 -16.05 -18.76
C LYS A 154 35.09 -15.50 -18.10
N SER A 155 34.96 -14.76 -16.97
CA SER A 155 36.08 -14.06 -16.33
C SER A 155 36.75 -14.86 -15.22
N ALA A 156 36.01 -15.73 -14.52
CA ALA A 156 36.42 -16.53 -13.38
C ALA A 156 35.66 -17.87 -13.40
N PRO A 157 36.09 -18.82 -14.26
CA PRO A 157 35.40 -20.12 -14.45
C PRO A 157 35.28 -20.95 -13.17
N GLU A 158 36.15 -20.75 -12.20
CA GLU A 158 36.20 -21.42 -10.89
C GLU A 158 35.09 -20.99 -9.96
N VAL A 159 34.50 -19.80 -10.15
CA VAL A 159 33.41 -19.29 -9.30
C VAL A 159 32.14 -20.06 -9.58
N CYS A 160 31.55 -20.62 -8.53
CA CYS A 160 30.31 -21.37 -8.64
C CYS A 160 29.11 -20.39 -8.76
N VAL A 161 28.29 -20.55 -9.80
CA VAL A 161 27.09 -19.73 -10.06
C VAL A 161 25.84 -20.54 -9.77
N VAL A 162 25.01 -20.01 -8.84
CA VAL A 162 23.78 -20.65 -8.38
C VAL A 162 22.60 -19.72 -8.61
N LEU A 163 21.53 -20.20 -9.23
CA LEU A 163 20.26 -19.49 -9.40
C LEU A 163 19.18 -20.07 -8.49
N GLY A 164 18.25 -19.24 -8.06
CA GLY A 164 17.04 -19.61 -7.34
C GLY A 164 15.98 -18.50 -7.41
N GLY A 165 14.91 -18.64 -6.66
CA GLY A 165 13.78 -17.69 -6.63
C GLY A 165 12.59 -18.11 -7.49
N GLY A 166 11.55 -17.28 -7.54
CA GLY A 166 10.27 -17.62 -8.18
C GLY A 166 10.36 -18.04 -9.64
N ASN A 167 11.28 -17.42 -10.42
CA ASN A 167 11.50 -17.78 -11.82
C ASN A 167 12.20 -19.12 -12.01
N CYS A 168 12.67 -19.74 -10.93
CA CYS A 168 13.33 -21.05 -10.98
C CYS A 168 12.44 -22.20 -10.53
N ASP A 169 11.15 -21.96 -10.21
CA ASP A 169 10.29 -23.03 -9.69
C ASP A 169 9.94 -24.07 -10.75
N GLY A 170 9.85 -25.34 -10.34
CA GLY A 170 9.42 -26.45 -11.18
C GLY A 170 10.17 -26.59 -12.51
N PRO A 171 9.47 -26.63 -13.66
CA PRO A 171 10.09 -26.79 -14.99
C PRO A 171 10.89 -25.57 -15.43
N GLN A 172 10.57 -24.35 -14.91
CA GLN A 172 11.25 -23.12 -15.28
C GLN A 172 12.75 -23.17 -14.93
N GLY A 173 13.09 -23.59 -13.72
CA GLY A 173 14.49 -23.73 -13.30
C GLY A 173 15.23 -24.82 -14.06
N ALA A 174 14.56 -25.90 -14.42
CA ALA A 174 15.15 -26.96 -15.25
C ALA A 174 15.46 -26.45 -16.66
N ALA A 175 14.58 -25.66 -17.27
CA ALA A 175 14.79 -25.06 -18.58
C ALA A 175 15.93 -24.01 -18.55
N LEU A 176 15.98 -23.17 -17.53
CA LEU A 176 17.08 -22.22 -17.33
C LEU A 176 18.43 -22.94 -17.22
N HIS A 177 18.49 -24.04 -16.48
CA HIS A 177 19.71 -24.80 -16.32
C HIS A 177 20.12 -25.51 -17.63
N ARG A 178 19.18 -26.09 -18.39
CA ARG A 178 19.47 -26.72 -19.70
C ARG A 178 19.89 -25.67 -20.73
N GLY A 179 19.14 -24.56 -20.84
CA GLY A 179 19.33 -23.53 -21.86
C GLY A 179 20.60 -22.69 -21.70
N PHE A 180 21.13 -22.60 -20.48
CA PHE A 180 22.29 -21.74 -20.19
C PHE A 180 23.42 -22.52 -19.50
N PRO A 181 24.33 -23.11 -20.28
CA PRO A 181 25.39 -24.00 -19.75
C PRO A 181 26.36 -23.33 -18.76
N PHE A 182 26.41 -22.04 -18.71
CA PHE A 182 27.25 -21.26 -17.76
C PHE A 182 26.62 -21.12 -16.36
N VAL A 183 25.41 -21.67 -16.12
CA VAL A 183 24.81 -21.81 -14.81
C VAL A 183 25.18 -23.16 -14.24
N ASP A 184 25.86 -23.19 -13.09
CA ASP A 184 26.34 -24.45 -12.49
C ASP A 184 25.21 -25.19 -11.78
N TYR A 185 24.36 -24.43 -11.03
CA TYR A 185 23.27 -24.99 -10.24
C TYR A 185 22.02 -24.11 -10.29
N VAL A 186 20.84 -24.74 -10.21
CA VAL A 186 19.56 -24.07 -10.04
C VAL A 186 18.78 -24.73 -8.92
N ASN A 187 18.41 -23.94 -7.88
CA ASN A 187 17.49 -24.36 -6.84
C ASN A 187 16.05 -24.12 -7.27
N ARG A 188 15.22 -25.16 -7.30
CA ARG A 188 13.79 -25.10 -7.62
C ARG A 188 12.96 -25.27 -6.35
N GLY A 189 11.96 -24.38 -6.16
CA GLY A 189 11.15 -24.34 -4.94
C GLY A 189 11.84 -23.59 -3.78
N GLU A 190 11.57 -24.02 -2.55
CA GLU A 190 12.09 -23.36 -1.32
C GLU A 190 13.59 -23.67 -1.15
N GLY A 191 14.40 -22.60 -1.17
CA GLY A 191 15.86 -22.71 -1.25
C GLY A 191 16.58 -22.88 0.09
N GLU A 192 15.93 -22.66 1.25
CA GLU A 192 16.60 -22.57 2.55
C GLU A 192 17.38 -23.83 2.95
N VAL A 193 16.85 -25.01 2.62
CA VAL A 193 17.51 -26.29 2.92
C VAL A 193 18.36 -26.75 1.74
N SER A 194 17.87 -26.63 0.51
CA SER A 194 18.60 -27.14 -0.67
C SER A 194 19.88 -26.34 -0.91
N PHE A 195 19.85 -25.01 -0.68
CA PHE A 195 21.04 -24.17 -0.83
C PHE A 195 22.12 -24.50 0.22
N THR A 196 21.76 -24.67 1.49
CA THR A 196 22.75 -25.02 2.53
C THR A 196 23.31 -26.43 2.32
N ARG A 197 22.49 -27.38 1.86
CA ARG A 197 22.97 -28.70 1.46
C ARG A 197 23.93 -28.63 0.27
N LEU A 198 23.65 -27.80 -0.74
CA LEU A 198 24.57 -27.55 -1.85
C LEU A 198 25.92 -26.99 -1.35
N LEU A 199 25.88 -25.96 -0.46
CA LEU A 199 27.11 -25.41 0.12
C LEU A 199 27.93 -26.45 0.88
N ALA A 200 27.29 -27.38 1.59
CA ALA A 200 27.96 -28.49 2.24
C ALA A 200 28.64 -29.41 1.19
N CYS A 201 27.93 -29.79 0.12
CA CYS A 201 28.51 -30.59 -0.97
C CYS A 201 29.70 -29.89 -1.65
N LEU A 202 29.59 -28.59 -1.91
CA LEU A 202 30.70 -27.81 -2.51
C LEU A 202 31.93 -27.73 -1.58
N ARG A 203 31.74 -27.65 -0.27
CA ARG A 203 32.82 -27.64 0.70
C ARG A 203 33.51 -29.00 0.84
N ASP A 204 32.71 -30.06 0.88
CA ASP A 204 33.18 -31.42 1.19
C ASP A 204 33.50 -32.26 -0.08
N GLY A 205 33.16 -31.72 -1.28
CA GLY A 205 33.34 -32.41 -2.57
C GLY A 205 32.41 -33.63 -2.76
N SER A 206 31.22 -33.60 -2.08
CA SER A 206 30.25 -34.70 -2.17
C SER A 206 29.26 -34.49 -3.32
N ASP A 207 28.59 -35.58 -3.73
CA ASP A 207 27.63 -35.58 -4.85
C ASP A 207 26.32 -34.80 -4.47
N PRO A 208 25.87 -33.85 -5.32
CA PRO A 208 24.62 -33.12 -5.11
C PRO A 208 23.36 -33.87 -5.61
N GLY A 209 23.50 -35.07 -6.17
CA GLY A 209 22.43 -35.84 -6.82
C GLY A 209 21.20 -36.13 -5.94
N ASP A 210 21.36 -36.13 -4.61
CA ASP A 210 20.30 -36.40 -3.64
C ASP A 210 19.64 -35.12 -3.07
N ILE A 211 20.02 -33.92 -3.54
CA ILE A 211 19.43 -32.65 -3.05
C ILE A 211 18.09 -32.40 -3.75
N PRO A 212 16.95 -32.41 -3.05
CA PRO A 212 15.67 -32.24 -3.70
C PRO A 212 15.55 -30.88 -4.40
N GLY A 213 15.01 -30.89 -5.62
CA GLY A 213 14.78 -29.69 -6.41
C GLY A 213 16.02 -29.10 -7.07
N LEU A 214 17.21 -29.57 -6.78
CA LEU A 214 18.45 -29.07 -7.39
C LEU A 214 18.60 -29.50 -8.84
N CYS A 215 18.97 -28.55 -9.73
CA CYS A 215 19.54 -28.86 -11.03
C CYS A 215 21.07 -28.74 -10.93
N TRP A 216 21.81 -29.69 -11.58
CA TRP A 216 23.25 -29.78 -11.57
C TRP A 216 23.77 -30.41 -12.85
N ARG A 217 25.09 -30.37 -13.13
CA ARG A 217 25.72 -30.97 -14.31
C ARG A 217 26.66 -32.07 -13.89
N ASP A 218 26.65 -33.17 -14.65
CA ASP A 218 27.64 -34.20 -14.53
C ASP A 218 28.98 -33.82 -15.19
N ALA A 219 29.95 -34.72 -15.14
CA ALA A 219 31.27 -34.50 -15.70
C ALA A 219 31.25 -34.34 -17.24
N GLU A 220 30.25 -34.86 -17.91
CA GLU A 220 30.01 -34.74 -19.34
C GLU A 220 29.30 -33.45 -19.72
N GLY A 221 28.88 -32.64 -18.72
CA GLY A 221 28.15 -31.39 -18.90
C GLY A 221 26.65 -31.56 -19.09
N THR A 222 26.13 -32.78 -18.92
CA THR A 222 24.69 -33.07 -19.03
C THR A 222 23.94 -32.47 -17.86
N SER A 223 22.82 -31.78 -18.15
CA SER A 223 21.96 -31.18 -17.12
C SER A 223 21.05 -32.24 -16.49
N HIS A 224 21.11 -32.38 -15.20
CA HIS A 224 20.22 -33.20 -14.37
C HIS A 224 19.29 -32.31 -13.51
N ALA A 225 18.07 -32.78 -13.32
CA ALA A 225 17.08 -32.12 -12.47
C ALA A 225 16.55 -33.12 -11.44
N ASN A 226 16.96 -33.01 -10.19
CA ASN A 226 16.53 -33.89 -9.11
C ASN A 226 15.01 -33.74 -8.87
N ALA A 227 14.39 -34.79 -8.33
CA ALA A 227 12.96 -34.68 -7.93
C ALA A 227 12.73 -33.53 -6.97
N MET A 228 11.60 -32.86 -7.12
CA MET A 228 11.17 -31.82 -6.16
C MET A 228 10.96 -32.41 -4.75
N SER A 229 11.06 -31.59 -3.72
CA SER A 229 10.68 -32.00 -2.38
C SER A 229 9.23 -32.49 -2.36
N ALA A 230 8.96 -33.57 -1.59
CA ALA A 230 7.61 -34.11 -1.44
C ALA A 230 6.70 -33.23 -0.54
N ALA A 231 7.28 -32.36 0.26
CA ALA A 231 6.56 -31.49 1.18
C ALA A 231 7.29 -30.12 1.30
N PRO A 232 6.53 -29.04 1.54
CA PRO A 232 7.11 -27.74 1.80
C PRO A 232 7.82 -27.68 3.17
N LEU A 233 8.64 -26.65 3.38
CA LEU A 233 9.23 -26.37 4.69
C LEU A 233 8.14 -26.14 5.74
N PRO A 234 8.25 -26.75 6.94
CA PRO A 234 7.30 -26.45 8.01
C PRO A 234 7.48 -24.99 8.51
N ALA A 235 6.39 -24.36 8.96
CA ALA A 235 6.42 -22.98 9.45
C ALA A 235 7.45 -22.72 10.57
N SER A 236 7.74 -23.75 11.38
CA SER A 236 8.75 -23.68 12.46
C SER A 236 10.20 -23.58 11.93
N ALA A 237 10.44 -23.90 10.66
CA ALA A 237 11.75 -23.78 10.02
C ALA A 237 11.99 -22.44 9.36
N LEU A 238 10.97 -21.57 9.29
CA LEU A 238 11.10 -20.22 8.73
C LEU A 238 11.91 -19.33 9.69
N VAL A 239 12.97 -18.73 9.16
CA VAL A 239 13.89 -17.89 9.94
C VAL A 239 13.59 -16.40 9.76
N THR A 240 14.10 -15.57 10.67
CA THR A 240 14.07 -14.11 10.52
C THR A 240 15.11 -13.67 9.51
N PRO A 241 14.75 -12.89 8.48
CA PRO A 241 15.69 -12.45 7.44
C PRO A 241 16.75 -11.48 7.99
N ASP A 242 17.93 -11.46 7.38
CA ASP A 242 18.98 -10.45 7.64
C ASP A 242 19.05 -9.42 6.51
N TYR A 243 18.68 -8.18 6.78
CA TYR A 243 18.65 -7.06 5.85
C TYR A 243 19.75 -6.01 6.10
N THR A 244 20.76 -6.33 6.87
CA THR A 244 21.83 -5.38 7.23
C THR A 244 22.42 -4.73 5.99
N ASP A 245 22.81 -5.52 4.98
CA ASP A 245 23.44 -5.02 3.75
C ASP A 245 22.51 -4.09 2.95
N TYR A 246 21.20 -4.43 2.89
CA TYR A 246 20.25 -3.58 2.17
C TYR A 246 20.14 -2.19 2.82
N PHE A 247 19.96 -2.12 4.13
CA PHE A 247 19.81 -0.82 4.79
C PHE A 247 21.08 0.02 4.76
N GLU A 248 22.26 -0.60 4.79
CA GLU A 248 23.54 0.08 4.64
C GLU A 248 23.71 0.63 3.21
N GLN A 249 23.45 -0.18 2.19
CA GLN A 249 23.53 0.22 0.78
C GLN A 249 22.47 1.27 0.43
N HIS A 250 21.21 1.10 0.89
CA HIS A 250 20.15 2.09 0.69
C HIS A 250 20.51 3.45 1.31
N ALA A 251 21.09 3.47 2.51
CA ALA A 251 21.50 4.70 3.17
C ALA A 251 22.61 5.46 2.40
N ALA A 252 23.44 4.74 1.64
CA ALA A 252 24.50 5.29 0.82
C ALA A 252 24.06 5.66 -0.61
N SER A 253 22.95 5.09 -1.09
CA SER A 253 22.40 5.25 -2.44
C SER A 253 21.51 6.49 -2.58
N ARG A 254 21.30 6.94 -3.83
CA ARG A 254 20.26 7.92 -4.22
C ARG A 254 18.86 7.46 -3.87
N ALA A 255 18.63 6.16 -3.78
CA ALA A 255 17.37 5.57 -3.34
C ALA A 255 16.87 6.17 -2.02
N ARG A 256 17.79 6.55 -1.11
CA ARG A 256 17.45 7.24 0.14
C ARG A 256 16.60 8.52 -0.03
N ALA A 257 16.80 9.23 -1.14
CA ALA A 257 16.05 10.46 -1.43
C ALA A 257 14.80 10.20 -2.30
N MET A 258 14.71 9.02 -2.91
CA MET A 258 13.67 8.66 -3.89
C MET A 258 12.64 7.68 -3.32
N ALA A 259 13.02 6.90 -2.32
CA ALA A 259 12.22 5.80 -1.78
C ALA A 259 12.19 5.80 -0.25
N GLU A 260 11.06 5.45 0.32
CA GLU A 260 10.91 5.21 1.75
C GLU A 260 11.12 3.71 2.02
N PRO A 261 12.17 3.31 2.76
CA PRO A 261 12.48 1.90 2.91
C PRO A 261 11.42 1.18 3.77
N HIS A 262 11.10 -0.04 3.38
CA HIS A 262 10.19 -0.93 4.08
C HIS A 262 10.92 -2.17 4.58
N LEU A 263 10.40 -2.79 5.61
CA LEU A 263 10.71 -4.17 5.94
C LEU A 263 9.79 -5.08 5.14
N VAL A 264 10.32 -6.19 4.62
CA VAL A 264 9.51 -7.26 4.03
C VAL A 264 9.56 -8.45 4.98
N LEU A 265 8.42 -8.91 5.43
CA LEU A 265 8.31 -10.06 6.33
C LEU A 265 7.28 -11.03 5.78
N GLU A 266 7.45 -12.30 6.09
CA GLU A 266 6.43 -13.31 5.84
C GLU A 266 5.85 -13.79 7.18
N SER A 267 4.54 -13.86 7.27
CA SER A 267 3.86 -14.48 8.41
C SER A 267 3.35 -15.88 8.06
N SER A 268 3.14 -16.11 6.76
CA SER A 268 2.69 -17.40 6.23
C SER A 268 3.20 -17.64 4.80
N ARG A 269 3.15 -18.89 4.34
CA ARG A 269 3.34 -19.29 2.94
C ARG A 269 2.16 -20.13 2.46
N GLY A 270 1.96 -20.11 1.14
CA GLY A 270 0.80 -20.77 0.53
C GLY A 270 -0.48 -19.95 0.65
N CYS A 271 -1.61 -20.56 0.27
CA CYS A 271 -2.91 -19.89 0.31
C CYS A 271 -4.00 -20.84 0.81
N TRP A 272 -4.59 -20.55 1.99
CA TRP A 272 -5.63 -21.43 2.57
C TRP A 272 -6.92 -21.47 1.73
N TRP A 273 -7.18 -20.42 0.91
CA TRP A 273 -8.26 -20.45 -0.07
C TRP A 273 -7.87 -21.31 -1.26
N GLY A 274 -6.67 -21.11 -1.83
CA GLY A 274 -6.14 -21.85 -2.96
C GLY A 274 -6.01 -23.35 -2.68
N GLN A 275 -5.69 -23.73 -1.46
CA GLN A 275 -5.62 -25.14 -1.04
C GLN A 275 -6.96 -25.86 -1.15
N LYS A 276 -8.10 -25.15 -1.06
CA LYS A 276 -9.46 -25.71 -1.11
C LYS A 276 -10.15 -25.46 -2.44
N HIS A 277 -9.96 -24.31 -3.04
CA HIS A 277 -10.70 -23.82 -4.19
C HIS A 277 -9.80 -23.48 -5.38
N HIS A 278 -8.72 -22.75 -5.20
CA HIS A 278 -7.78 -22.23 -6.17
C HIS A 278 -8.42 -21.34 -7.24
N CYS A 279 -8.31 -20.03 -7.08
CA CYS A 279 -8.80 -19.05 -8.06
C CYS A 279 -8.28 -19.38 -9.46
N THR A 280 -9.18 -19.41 -10.46
CA THR A 280 -8.91 -19.98 -11.79
C THR A 280 -7.74 -19.35 -12.55
N PHE A 281 -7.45 -18.08 -12.28
CA PHE A 281 -6.39 -17.30 -12.95
C PHE A 281 -5.05 -17.28 -12.20
N CYS A 282 -5.04 -17.61 -10.89
CA CYS A 282 -3.89 -17.39 -10.02
C CYS A 282 -2.80 -18.45 -10.21
N GLY A 283 -1.61 -18.03 -10.62
CA GLY A 283 -0.41 -18.86 -10.74
C GLY A 283 0.54 -18.79 -9.55
N LEU A 284 0.18 -18.04 -8.50
CA LEU A 284 0.99 -17.91 -7.29
C LEU A 284 1.10 -19.23 -6.51
N ASN A 285 2.13 -19.35 -5.70
CA ASN A 285 2.50 -20.53 -4.89
C ASN A 285 3.04 -21.75 -5.65
N GLY A 286 3.30 -21.64 -6.96
CA GLY A 286 4.08 -22.56 -7.74
C GLY A 286 3.91 -24.05 -7.35
N SER A 287 4.98 -24.67 -6.89
CA SER A 287 5.00 -26.07 -6.48
C SER A 287 4.29 -26.35 -5.14
N PHE A 288 4.06 -25.36 -4.28
CA PHE A 288 3.52 -25.57 -2.93
C PHE A 288 2.37 -24.61 -2.57
N MET A 289 1.15 -25.09 -2.76
CA MET A 289 -0.07 -24.34 -2.38
C MET A 289 -0.40 -24.49 -0.88
N GLU A 290 0.18 -25.47 -0.17
CA GLU A 290 -0.13 -25.76 1.24
C GLU A 290 0.10 -24.53 2.12
N PHE A 291 -0.98 -24.13 2.82
CA PHE A 291 -0.94 -22.98 3.73
C PHE A 291 -0.34 -23.36 5.08
N ARG A 292 0.61 -22.55 5.52
CA ARG A 292 1.29 -22.69 6.80
C ARG A 292 1.73 -21.34 7.34
N SER A 293 1.47 -21.07 8.61
CA SER A 293 1.77 -19.78 9.26
C SER A 293 2.73 -19.94 10.43
N LYS A 294 3.56 -18.93 10.66
CA LYS A 294 4.41 -18.80 11.85
C LYS A 294 3.55 -18.79 13.12
N SER A 295 4.10 -19.21 14.25
CA SER A 295 3.40 -19.02 15.51
C SER A 295 3.20 -17.52 15.78
N PRO A 296 2.08 -17.13 16.42
CA PRO A 296 1.81 -15.73 16.75
C PRO A 296 2.95 -15.05 17.52
N ASP A 297 3.57 -15.78 18.47
CA ASP A 297 4.69 -15.28 19.26
C ASP A 297 5.90 -14.97 18.37
N HIS A 298 6.27 -15.92 17.51
CA HIS A 298 7.41 -15.76 16.60
C HIS A 298 7.21 -14.55 15.69
N PHE A 299 6.04 -14.43 15.03
CA PHE A 299 5.82 -13.34 14.06
C PHE A 299 5.80 -11.96 14.72
N VAL A 300 5.14 -11.80 15.87
CA VAL A 300 5.11 -10.50 16.58
C VAL A 300 6.50 -10.11 17.08
N ASP A 301 7.24 -11.05 17.68
CA ASP A 301 8.58 -10.79 18.18
C ASP A 301 9.56 -10.46 17.05
N GLU A 302 9.49 -11.18 15.92
CA GLU A 302 10.26 -10.91 14.71
C GLU A 302 9.97 -9.50 14.18
N LEU A 303 8.70 -9.14 13.98
CA LEU A 303 8.29 -7.85 13.46
C LEU A 303 8.80 -6.70 14.34
N LEU A 304 8.59 -6.80 15.66
CA LEU A 304 9.03 -5.76 16.59
C LEU A 304 10.55 -5.66 16.69
N ALA A 305 11.26 -6.78 16.67
CA ALA A 305 12.73 -6.79 16.70
C ALA A 305 13.32 -6.20 15.42
N MET A 306 12.76 -6.53 14.25
CA MET A 306 13.21 -6.00 12.96
C MET A 306 12.95 -4.50 12.85
N THR A 307 11.79 -4.01 13.31
CA THR A 307 11.49 -2.57 13.32
C THR A 307 12.44 -1.81 14.26
N GLU A 308 12.77 -2.35 15.41
CA GLU A 308 13.74 -1.76 16.34
C GLU A 308 15.16 -1.76 15.77
N ARG A 309 15.61 -2.88 15.19
CA ARG A 309 16.96 -3.04 14.63
C ARG A 309 17.23 -2.07 13.48
N HIS A 310 16.30 -1.98 12.52
CA HIS A 310 16.47 -1.17 11.32
C HIS A 310 15.87 0.23 11.43
N GLN A 311 15.11 0.51 12.50
CA GLN A 311 14.42 1.78 12.74
C GLN A 311 13.48 2.17 11.59
N VAL A 312 12.73 1.20 11.10
CA VAL A 312 11.75 1.30 10.04
C VAL A 312 10.41 0.82 10.55
N LEU A 313 9.37 1.64 10.38
CA LEU A 313 8.01 1.36 10.84
C LEU A 313 7.07 0.95 9.69
N ASN A 314 7.57 0.94 8.45
CA ASN A 314 6.85 0.48 7.28
C ASN A 314 7.16 -1.00 7.07
N VAL A 315 6.13 -1.82 6.98
CA VAL A 315 6.24 -3.27 6.83
C VAL A 315 5.33 -3.74 5.70
N ALA A 316 5.89 -4.44 4.73
CA ALA A 316 5.14 -5.18 3.73
C ALA A 316 5.15 -6.67 4.12
N VAL A 317 3.98 -7.24 4.35
CA VAL A 317 3.86 -8.69 4.60
C VAL A 317 3.66 -9.38 3.26
N ALA A 318 4.56 -10.31 2.94
CA ALA A 318 4.63 -11.00 1.64
C ALA A 318 3.69 -12.21 1.54
N ASP A 319 2.71 -12.30 2.41
CA ASP A 319 1.73 -13.39 2.43
C ASP A 319 0.70 -13.22 1.31
N ASN A 320 0.30 -14.30 0.66
CA ASN A 320 -0.78 -14.29 -0.34
C ASN A 320 -2.18 -14.21 0.29
N ILE A 321 -2.30 -14.36 1.60
CA ILE A 321 -3.57 -14.23 2.33
C ILE A 321 -3.33 -14.26 3.85
N LEU A 322 -3.94 -13.35 4.58
CA LEU A 322 -3.90 -13.30 6.04
C LEU A 322 -4.44 -14.59 6.68
N ASP A 323 -3.72 -15.13 7.66
CA ASP A 323 -4.25 -16.17 8.54
C ASP A 323 -5.38 -15.61 9.42
N MET A 324 -6.60 -16.13 9.26
CA MET A 324 -7.76 -15.64 10.00
C MET A 324 -7.64 -15.84 11.51
N THR A 325 -6.78 -16.75 11.99
CA THR A 325 -6.51 -16.93 13.42
C THR A 325 -5.75 -15.76 14.02
N TYR A 326 -4.99 -15.02 13.19
CA TYR A 326 -4.22 -13.85 13.60
C TYR A 326 -5.10 -12.68 14.06
N LEU A 327 -6.35 -12.62 13.64
CA LEU A 327 -7.31 -11.64 14.15
C LEU A 327 -7.51 -11.73 15.67
N ARG A 328 -7.26 -12.91 16.27
CA ARG A 328 -7.43 -13.16 17.72
C ARG A 328 -6.10 -13.30 18.47
N SER A 329 -4.98 -13.45 17.75
CA SER A 329 -3.68 -13.76 18.38
C SER A 329 -2.60 -12.70 18.08
N VAL A 330 -2.38 -12.31 16.82
CA VAL A 330 -1.36 -11.35 16.39
C VAL A 330 -1.89 -9.91 16.47
N VAL A 331 -3.06 -9.67 15.88
CA VAL A 331 -3.64 -8.31 15.73
C VAL A 331 -3.79 -7.59 17.08
N PRO A 332 -4.35 -8.19 18.14
CA PRO A 332 -4.45 -7.51 19.44
C PRO A 332 -3.08 -7.15 20.04
N ARG A 333 -2.09 -8.02 19.89
CA ARG A 333 -0.73 -7.81 20.43
C ARG A 333 -0.01 -6.67 19.69
N LEU A 334 -0.19 -6.56 18.37
CA LEU A 334 0.35 -5.43 17.61
C LEU A 334 -0.32 -4.11 18.02
N ALA A 335 -1.64 -4.12 18.27
CA ALA A 335 -2.35 -2.94 18.76
C ALA A 335 -1.85 -2.48 20.15
N GLU A 336 -1.42 -3.41 21.00
CA GLU A 336 -0.85 -3.14 22.33
C GLU A 336 0.63 -2.75 22.31
N ALA A 337 1.32 -2.94 21.17
CA ALA A 337 2.78 -2.78 21.08
C ALA A 337 3.29 -1.31 21.21
N GLU A 338 2.39 -0.32 21.30
CA GLU A 338 2.73 1.12 21.36
C GLU A 338 3.68 1.60 20.22
N CYS A 339 3.64 0.93 19.08
CA CYS A 339 4.39 1.28 17.88
C CYS A 339 3.45 1.81 16.80
N ASP A 340 3.81 2.93 16.15
CA ASP A 340 3.05 3.50 15.05
C ASP A 340 3.43 2.80 13.72
N LEU A 341 3.11 1.53 13.62
CA LEU A 341 3.39 0.69 12.47
C LEU A 341 2.54 1.10 11.27
N ARG A 342 3.08 0.89 10.08
CA ARG A 342 2.38 0.99 8.81
C ARG A 342 2.58 -0.31 8.04
N ILE A 343 1.61 -1.19 8.17
CA ILE A 343 1.68 -2.54 7.62
C ILE A 343 0.77 -2.64 6.39
N SER A 344 1.26 -3.25 5.31
CA SER A 344 0.45 -3.70 4.17
C SER A 344 0.28 -5.22 4.21
N TYR A 345 -0.92 -5.71 3.83
CA TYR A 345 -1.27 -7.12 3.90
C TYR A 345 -2.25 -7.54 2.81
N GLU A 346 -2.14 -8.77 2.32
CA GLU A 346 -3.18 -9.37 1.48
C GLU A 346 -4.24 -10.07 2.33
N ILE A 347 -5.50 -9.80 2.05
CA ILE A 347 -6.63 -10.32 2.82
C ILE A 347 -7.75 -10.83 1.90
N LYS A 348 -8.74 -11.52 2.45
CA LYS A 348 -9.96 -11.86 1.71
C LYS A 348 -11.02 -10.77 1.87
N SER A 349 -11.76 -10.46 0.80
CA SER A 349 -12.75 -9.37 0.76
C SER A 349 -14.03 -9.60 1.58
N ASN A 350 -14.19 -10.74 2.22
CA ASN A 350 -15.38 -11.06 3.03
C ASN A 350 -15.31 -10.61 4.50
N MET A 351 -14.25 -9.90 4.90
CA MET A 351 -14.10 -9.42 6.27
C MET A 351 -15.18 -8.40 6.65
N ARG A 352 -15.48 -8.32 7.94
CA ARG A 352 -16.48 -7.41 8.51
C ARG A 352 -15.81 -6.12 9.01
N ARG A 353 -16.57 -5.04 9.13
CA ARG A 353 -16.10 -3.72 9.58
C ARG A 353 -15.32 -3.77 10.89
N GLU A 354 -15.80 -4.54 11.88
CA GLU A 354 -15.12 -4.67 13.18
C GLU A 354 -13.75 -5.33 13.05
N GLN A 355 -13.62 -6.34 12.16
CA GLN A 355 -12.35 -6.99 11.87
C GLN A 355 -11.39 -6.02 11.17
N LEU A 356 -11.88 -5.26 10.19
CA LEU A 356 -11.09 -4.22 9.50
C LEU A 356 -10.63 -3.13 10.48
N GLY A 357 -11.51 -2.71 11.40
CA GLY A 357 -11.15 -1.77 12.47
C GLY A 357 -10.06 -2.30 13.38
N SER A 358 -10.08 -3.60 13.70
CA SER A 358 -9.02 -4.26 14.48
C SER A 358 -7.69 -4.27 13.72
N LEU A 359 -7.70 -4.48 12.39
CA LEU A 359 -6.49 -4.38 11.55
C LEU A 359 -5.88 -2.97 11.62
N VAL A 360 -6.71 -1.94 11.45
CA VAL A 360 -6.24 -0.54 11.54
C VAL A 360 -5.67 -0.22 12.92
N ALA A 361 -6.29 -0.68 13.99
CA ALA A 361 -5.78 -0.51 15.36
C ALA A 361 -4.42 -1.17 15.58
N ALA A 362 -4.12 -2.26 14.85
CA ALA A 362 -2.84 -2.96 14.87
C ALA A 362 -1.77 -2.36 13.94
N GLY A 363 -2.08 -1.25 13.25
CA GLY A 363 -1.15 -0.62 12.31
C GLY A 363 -1.21 -1.20 10.87
N ILE A 364 -2.18 -2.07 10.57
CA ILE A 364 -2.42 -2.54 9.19
C ILE A 364 -3.29 -1.48 8.50
N HIS A 365 -2.65 -0.63 7.71
CA HIS A 365 -3.30 0.53 7.09
C HIS A 365 -3.55 0.38 5.58
N TYR A 366 -2.98 -0.64 4.95
CA TYR A 366 -3.17 -0.96 3.54
C TYR A 366 -3.46 -2.44 3.37
N VAL A 367 -4.46 -2.74 2.57
CA VAL A 367 -4.79 -4.12 2.25
C VAL A 367 -5.09 -4.31 0.77
N GLN A 368 -4.74 -5.50 0.27
CA GLN A 368 -5.22 -6.01 -1.01
C GLN A 368 -6.25 -7.11 -0.75
N PRO A 369 -7.55 -6.82 -0.89
CA PRO A 369 -8.61 -7.76 -0.47
C PRO A 369 -9.03 -8.76 -1.54
N GLY A 370 -8.32 -8.89 -2.65
CA GLY A 370 -8.66 -9.82 -3.73
C GLY A 370 -10.08 -9.65 -4.25
N ILE A 371 -10.48 -8.42 -4.61
CA ILE A 371 -11.82 -8.07 -5.12
C ILE A 371 -12.03 -8.55 -6.56
N GLU A 372 -11.15 -8.19 -7.46
CA GLU A 372 -11.02 -8.55 -8.88
C GLU A 372 -12.24 -8.20 -9.77
N SER A 373 -13.46 -8.20 -9.25
CA SER A 373 -14.70 -7.86 -9.97
C SER A 373 -15.82 -7.47 -8.99
N LEU A 374 -16.82 -6.78 -9.49
CA LEU A 374 -18.05 -6.46 -8.76
C LEU A 374 -19.26 -7.24 -9.31
N SER A 375 -19.08 -8.09 -10.33
CA SER A 375 -20.08 -9.01 -10.85
C SER A 375 -20.00 -10.38 -10.15
N GLY A 376 -21.04 -10.76 -9.47
CA GLY A 376 -21.12 -12.06 -8.77
C GLY A 376 -20.99 -13.25 -9.70
N ARG A 377 -21.44 -13.12 -10.97
CA ARG A 377 -21.27 -14.19 -11.97
C ARG A 377 -19.81 -14.34 -12.37
N VAL A 378 -19.11 -13.24 -12.64
CA VAL A 378 -17.66 -13.27 -12.97
C VAL A 378 -16.86 -13.79 -11.78
N LEU A 379 -17.18 -13.37 -10.55
CA LEU A 379 -16.55 -13.88 -9.32
C LEU A 379 -16.75 -15.38 -9.13
N LYS A 380 -17.90 -15.93 -9.58
CA LYS A 380 -18.14 -17.38 -9.58
C LYS A 380 -17.28 -18.10 -10.62
N ILE A 381 -17.08 -17.52 -11.80
CA ILE A 381 -16.13 -18.06 -12.82
C ILE A 381 -14.71 -18.10 -12.27
N MET A 382 -14.31 -17.10 -11.51
CA MET A 382 -12.99 -17.03 -10.86
C MET A 382 -12.82 -18.02 -9.69
N ASP A 383 -13.87 -18.64 -9.18
CA ASP A 383 -13.91 -19.40 -7.90
C ASP A 383 -13.43 -18.57 -6.69
N LYS A 384 -13.89 -17.30 -6.63
CA LYS A 384 -13.49 -16.36 -5.53
C LYS A 384 -14.28 -16.61 -4.23
N GLY A 385 -15.47 -17.21 -4.31
CA GLY A 385 -16.33 -17.51 -3.15
C GLY A 385 -16.87 -16.26 -2.44
N VAL A 386 -17.03 -15.15 -3.16
CA VAL A 386 -17.65 -13.89 -2.70
C VAL A 386 -18.59 -13.37 -3.78
N THR A 387 -19.46 -12.41 -3.42
CA THR A 387 -20.40 -11.75 -4.36
C THR A 387 -20.00 -10.29 -4.59
N GLY A 388 -20.51 -9.66 -5.65
CA GLY A 388 -20.29 -8.24 -5.93
C GLY A 388 -20.76 -7.35 -4.77
N CYS A 389 -21.93 -7.64 -4.19
CA CYS A 389 -22.39 -6.93 -2.99
C CYS A 389 -21.47 -7.08 -1.78
N GLN A 390 -20.82 -8.23 -1.58
CA GLN A 390 -19.82 -8.40 -0.52
C GLN A 390 -18.56 -7.58 -0.78
N ASN A 391 -18.12 -7.48 -2.03
CA ASN A 391 -16.97 -6.67 -2.43
C ASN A 391 -17.25 -5.16 -2.25
N VAL A 392 -18.45 -4.69 -2.65
CA VAL A 392 -18.86 -3.30 -2.40
C VAL A 392 -18.99 -3.01 -0.91
N ARG A 393 -19.55 -3.94 -0.12
CA ARG A 393 -19.53 -3.85 1.35
C ARG A 393 -18.12 -3.72 1.89
N MET A 394 -17.16 -4.52 1.41
CA MET A 394 -15.75 -4.44 1.81
C MET A 394 -15.18 -3.04 1.56
N LEU A 395 -15.41 -2.44 0.37
CA LEU A 395 -14.97 -1.09 0.05
C LEU A 395 -15.59 -0.05 0.99
N ARG A 396 -16.92 -0.14 1.23
CA ARG A 396 -17.64 0.74 2.16
C ARG A 396 -17.13 0.61 3.60
N ASP A 397 -16.92 -0.61 4.06
CA ASP A 397 -16.49 -0.88 5.44
C ASP A 397 -15.03 -0.44 5.66
N ALA A 398 -14.16 -0.63 4.65
CA ALA A 398 -12.79 -0.12 4.66
C ALA A 398 -12.77 1.41 4.75
N GLU A 399 -13.59 2.10 3.95
CA GLU A 399 -13.76 3.55 3.99
C GLU A 399 -14.20 4.00 5.39
N SER A 400 -15.16 3.28 6.00
CA SER A 400 -15.68 3.59 7.34
C SER A 400 -14.63 3.54 8.45
N VAL A 401 -13.57 2.73 8.29
CA VAL A 401 -12.50 2.57 9.30
C VAL A 401 -11.17 3.21 8.88
N SER A 402 -11.14 3.94 7.77
CA SER A 402 -9.92 4.55 7.21
C SER A 402 -8.84 3.54 6.85
N LEU A 403 -9.22 2.41 6.28
CA LEU A 403 -8.33 1.38 5.75
C LEU A 403 -8.11 1.60 4.25
N GLY A 404 -6.86 1.77 3.83
CA GLY A 404 -6.49 1.87 2.42
C GLY A 404 -6.69 0.53 1.70
N VAL A 405 -7.35 0.57 0.54
CA VAL A 405 -7.61 -0.61 -0.29
C VAL A 405 -6.93 -0.45 -1.64
N VAL A 406 -6.19 -1.47 -2.05
CA VAL A 406 -5.55 -1.59 -3.36
C VAL A 406 -6.14 -2.81 -4.05
N TRP A 407 -6.68 -2.65 -5.27
CA TRP A 407 -7.26 -3.75 -6.02
C TRP A 407 -7.28 -3.46 -7.52
N ASN A 408 -7.35 -4.51 -8.34
CA ASN A 408 -7.45 -4.42 -9.79
C ASN A 408 -8.80 -4.96 -10.26
N TYR A 409 -9.30 -4.45 -11.38
CA TYR A 409 -10.46 -5.01 -12.06
C TYR A 409 -9.99 -5.96 -13.16
N LEU A 410 -10.38 -7.23 -13.09
CA LEU A 410 -9.97 -8.25 -14.04
C LEU A 410 -11.11 -8.61 -15.00
N PHE A 411 -10.78 -8.87 -16.26
CA PHE A 411 -11.69 -9.33 -17.29
C PHE A 411 -10.99 -10.30 -18.25
N GLY A 412 -11.74 -10.92 -19.19
CA GLY A 412 -11.21 -11.85 -20.15
C GLY A 412 -11.36 -13.31 -19.75
N PHE A 413 -12.33 -13.59 -18.87
CA PHE A 413 -12.62 -14.94 -18.40
C PHE A 413 -13.48 -15.72 -19.39
N PRO A 414 -13.24 -17.03 -19.58
CA PRO A 414 -14.13 -17.87 -20.36
C PRO A 414 -15.57 -17.82 -19.83
N ALA A 415 -16.53 -17.71 -20.74
CA ALA A 415 -17.97 -17.67 -20.44
C ALA A 415 -18.50 -16.44 -19.69
N GLU A 416 -17.69 -15.41 -19.47
CA GLU A 416 -18.23 -14.09 -19.11
C GLU A 416 -18.97 -13.46 -20.32
N THR A 417 -19.92 -12.58 -20.05
CA THR A 417 -20.70 -11.89 -21.07
C THR A 417 -20.69 -10.38 -20.83
N GLU A 418 -21.07 -9.60 -21.85
CA GLU A 418 -21.15 -8.15 -21.74
C GLU A 418 -22.16 -7.71 -20.68
N GLU A 419 -23.29 -8.43 -20.55
CA GLU A 419 -24.33 -8.15 -19.53
C GLU A 419 -23.80 -8.29 -18.10
N ASP A 420 -22.77 -9.12 -17.87
CA ASP A 420 -22.14 -9.25 -16.56
C ASP A 420 -21.45 -7.96 -16.11
N TYR A 421 -21.08 -7.12 -17.04
CA TYR A 421 -20.41 -5.84 -16.80
C TYR A 421 -21.35 -4.65 -16.88
N ASP A 422 -22.31 -4.65 -17.81
CA ASP A 422 -23.24 -3.56 -18.02
C ASP A 422 -24.01 -3.19 -16.76
N SER A 423 -24.59 -4.20 -16.09
CA SER A 423 -25.34 -4.00 -14.85
C SER A 423 -24.52 -3.43 -13.70
N VAL A 424 -23.20 -3.66 -13.72
CA VAL A 424 -22.28 -3.16 -12.70
C VAL A 424 -21.77 -1.77 -13.07
N ILE A 425 -21.39 -1.54 -14.33
CA ILE A 425 -20.91 -0.24 -14.84
C ILE A 425 -21.96 0.85 -14.60
N ASP A 426 -23.24 0.55 -14.86
CA ASP A 426 -24.33 1.49 -14.67
C ASP A 426 -24.50 1.95 -13.20
N GLN A 427 -23.97 1.19 -12.25
CA GLN A 427 -24.01 1.50 -10.82
C GLN A 427 -22.73 2.19 -10.30
N PHE A 428 -21.67 2.33 -11.09
CA PHE A 428 -20.43 3.00 -10.64
C PHE A 428 -20.66 4.42 -10.09
N PRO A 429 -21.58 5.25 -10.65
CA PRO A 429 -21.85 6.56 -10.06
C PRO A 429 -22.31 6.50 -8.59
N ALA A 430 -22.99 5.42 -8.17
CA ALA A 430 -23.39 5.24 -6.78
C ALA A 430 -22.20 4.98 -5.84
N ILE A 431 -21.10 4.43 -6.34
CA ILE A 431 -19.91 4.04 -5.56
C ILE A 431 -18.66 4.86 -5.86
N HIS A 432 -18.72 5.94 -6.63
CA HIS A 432 -17.58 6.80 -6.95
C HIS A 432 -16.84 7.34 -5.70
N HIS A 433 -17.48 7.40 -4.56
CA HIS A 433 -16.88 7.81 -3.28
C HIS A 433 -16.11 6.69 -2.56
N LEU A 434 -16.21 5.45 -3.02
CA LEU A 434 -15.44 4.30 -2.51
C LEU A 434 -14.16 4.11 -3.31
N ALA A 435 -13.17 3.40 -2.73
CA ALA A 435 -11.88 3.19 -3.38
C ALA A 435 -12.01 2.49 -4.74
N PRO A 436 -11.66 3.14 -5.87
CA PRO A 436 -11.71 2.54 -7.19
C PRO A 436 -10.55 1.54 -7.39
N PRO A 437 -10.60 0.68 -8.43
CA PRO A 437 -9.49 -0.18 -8.80
C PRO A 437 -8.28 0.64 -9.30
N ASN A 438 -7.07 0.10 -9.17
CA ASN A 438 -5.86 0.71 -9.71
C ASN A 438 -5.84 0.71 -11.23
N GLY A 439 -6.51 -0.26 -11.85
CA GLY A 439 -6.64 -0.39 -13.29
C GLY A 439 -7.57 -1.53 -13.67
N VAL A 440 -7.83 -1.61 -14.98
CA VAL A 440 -8.59 -2.68 -15.63
C VAL A 440 -7.60 -3.50 -16.45
N THR A 441 -7.55 -4.82 -16.21
CA THR A 441 -6.55 -5.68 -16.83
C THR A 441 -7.19 -6.96 -17.35
N ARG A 442 -6.90 -7.31 -18.60
CA ARG A 442 -7.20 -8.64 -19.11
C ARG A 442 -6.34 -9.66 -18.38
N ILE A 443 -6.94 -10.78 -17.97
CA ILE A 443 -6.17 -11.86 -17.33
C ILE A 443 -5.04 -12.34 -18.23
N ALA A 444 -3.88 -12.53 -17.63
CA ALA A 444 -2.79 -13.29 -18.22
C ALA A 444 -2.93 -14.78 -17.83
N ILE A 445 -2.54 -15.68 -18.72
CA ILE A 445 -2.47 -17.08 -18.35
C ILE A 445 -1.13 -17.35 -17.72
N GLU A 446 -1.13 -17.51 -16.41
CA GLU A 446 0.07 -17.73 -15.63
C GLU A 446 0.34 -19.24 -15.47
N ARG A 447 1.60 -19.63 -15.52
CA ARG A 447 2.01 -20.98 -15.14
C ARG A 447 1.52 -21.28 -13.72
N PHE A 448 1.19 -22.54 -13.46
CA PHE A 448 0.61 -23.07 -12.23
C PHE A 448 -0.85 -22.68 -11.96
N SER A 449 -1.42 -21.73 -12.69
CA SER A 449 -2.85 -21.41 -12.55
C SER A 449 -3.73 -22.58 -13.01
N PRO A 450 -4.98 -22.69 -12.51
CA PRO A 450 -5.93 -23.65 -13.06
C PRO A 450 -6.17 -23.48 -14.57
N TYR A 451 -6.17 -22.26 -15.11
CA TYR A 451 -6.28 -22.04 -16.55
C TYR A 451 -5.11 -22.60 -17.34
N PHE A 452 -3.91 -22.61 -16.79
CA PHE A 452 -2.76 -23.25 -17.40
C PHE A 452 -2.81 -24.78 -17.29
N ASN A 453 -3.20 -25.30 -16.14
CA ASN A 453 -3.14 -26.73 -15.85
C ASN A 453 -4.34 -27.53 -16.37
N ARG A 454 -5.48 -26.88 -16.65
CA ARG A 454 -6.77 -27.48 -17.01
C ARG A 454 -7.37 -26.81 -18.25
N PRO A 455 -6.99 -27.25 -19.46
CA PRO A 455 -7.49 -26.67 -20.73
C PRO A 455 -9.01 -26.68 -20.86
N GLU A 456 -9.70 -27.62 -20.18
CA GLU A 456 -11.16 -27.73 -20.15
C GLU A 456 -11.83 -26.51 -19.52
N LEU A 457 -11.12 -25.65 -18.80
CA LEU A 457 -11.64 -24.38 -18.26
C LEU A 457 -11.75 -23.28 -19.31
N GLY A 458 -11.32 -23.53 -20.56
CA GLY A 458 -11.58 -22.66 -21.72
C GLY A 458 -10.36 -22.07 -22.41
N PHE A 459 -9.14 -22.37 -21.97
CA PHE A 459 -7.92 -21.96 -22.64
C PHE A 459 -7.15 -23.19 -23.15
N GLY A 460 -7.22 -23.42 -24.47
CA GLY A 460 -6.39 -24.38 -25.18
C GLY A 460 -5.22 -23.70 -25.90
N ASP A 461 -4.36 -24.48 -26.55
CA ASP A 461 -3.28 -24.02 -27.42
C ASP A 461 -2.40 -22.91 -26.81
N LEU A 462 -2.01 -23.09 -25.56
CA LEU A 462 -1.18 -22.14 -24.84
C LEU A 462 0.23 -22.09 -25.45
N ARG A 463 0.70 -20.87 -25.76
CA ARG A 463 2.06 -20.62 -26.24
C ARG A 463 2.76 -19.69 -25.24
N PRO A 464 4.09 -19.81 -25.07
CA PRO A 464 4.83 -18.77 -24.34
C PRO A 464 4.47 -17.39 -24.87
N ALA A 465 4.31 -16.40 -24.02
CA ALA A 465 4.07 -15.04 -24.46
C ALA A 465 5.15 -14.59 -25.45
N ALA A 466 4.76 -13.88 -26.50
CA ALA A 466 5.59 -13.59 -27.66
C ALA A 466 6.95 -12.93 -27.31
N HIS A 467 7.00 -12.15 -26.21
CA HIS A 467 8.24 -11.51 -25.78
C HIS A 467 9.35 -12.49 -25.41
N TYR A 468 9.06 -13.72 -24.96
CA TYR A 468 10.10 -14.71 -24.65
C TYR A 468 10.95 -15.06 -25.87
N ALA A 469 10.32 -15.22 -27.05
CA ALA A 469 11.04 -15.53 -28.29
C ALA A 469 11.86 -14.34 -28.81
N VAL A 470 11.53 -13.12 -28.43
CA VAL A 470 12.31 -11.92 -28.78
C VAL A 470 13.47 -11.71 -27.81
N ILE A 471 13.27 -12.01 -26.54
CA ILE A 471 14.30 -11.83 -25.50
C ILE A 471 15.35 -12.94 -25.56
N TYR A 472 14.92 -14.21 -25.68
CA TYR A 472 15.79 -15.37 -25.54
C TYR A 472 15.98 -16.15 -26.87
N ASP A 473 17.21 -16.55 -27.12
CA ASP A 473 17.57 -17.40 -28.27
C ASP A 473 17.58 -18.86 -27.83
N LEU A 474 16.40 -19.41 -27.63
CA LEU A 474 16.20 -20.79 -27.18
C LEU A 474 15.17 -21.50 -28.10
N PRO A 475 15.24 -22.81 -28.21
CA PRO A 475 14.18 -23.60 -28.87
C PRO A 475 12.81 -23.36 -28.19
N GLU A 476 11.73 -23.46 -28.98
CA GLU A 476 10.37 -23.26 -28.50
C GLU A 476 10.02 -24.17 -27.31
N SER A 477 10.53 -25.39 -27.27
CA SER A 477 10.35 -26.33 -26.15
C SER A 477 10.94 -25.79 -24.84
N GLU A 478 12.15 -25.19 -24.89
CA GLU A 478 12.79 -24.60 -23.72
C GLU A 478 12.09 -23.29 -23.31
N LEU A 479 11.68 -22.47 -24.28
CA LEU A 479 10.87 -21.27 -24.01
C LEU A 479 9.55 -21.65 -23.33
N ARG A 480 8.90 -22.75 -23.77
CA ARG A 480 7.68 -23.25 -23.17
C ARG A 480 7.88 -23.66 -21.70
N ASP A 481 8.98 -24.35 -21.41
CA ASP A 481 9.30 -24.74 -20.04
C ASP A 481 9.70 -23.54 -19.16
N MET A 482 10.41 -22.56 -19.73
CA MET A 482 10.92 -21.39 -19.01
C MET A 482 9.83 -20.32 -18.74
N ALA A 483 8.84 -20.19 -19.66
CA ALA A 483 7.85 -19.11 -19.57
C ALA A 483 6.96 -19.24 -18.35
N TYR A 484 6.65 -18.10 -17.71
CA TYR A 484 5.62 -17.98 -16.68
C TYR A 484 4.30 -17.49 -17.26
N VAL A 485 4.34 -16.59 -18.25
CA VAL A 485 3.17 -16.03 -18.93
C VAL A 485 2.97 -16.69 -20.28
N PHE A 486 1.70 -16.98 -20.59
CA PHE A 486 1.31 -17.63 -21.84
C PHE A 486 0.26 -16.82 -22.59
N ASP A 487 0.39 -16.81 -23.92
CA ASP A 487 -0.63 -16.28 -24.83
C ASP A 487 -1.64 -17.38 -25.17
N ALA A 488 -2.90 -16.97 -25.24
CA ALA A 488 -4.03 -17.80 -25.65
C ALA A 488 -4.98 -16.99 -26.53
N ALA A 489 -5.90 -17.67 -27.21
CA ALA A 489 -7.01 -16.98 -27.86
C ALA A 489 -7.81 -16.16 -26.86
N HIS A 490 -8.11 -14.91 -27.20
CA HIS A 490 -8.89 -14.02 -26.34
C HIS A 490 -10.25 -14.63 -26.03
N GLN A 491 -10.63 -14.58 -24.77
CA GLN A 491 -11.92 -14.98 -24.23
C GLN A 491 -12.64 -13.78 -23.60
N GLY A 492 -13.91 -13.97 -23.28
CA GLY A 492 -14.69 -12.99 -22.56
C GLY A 492 -15.28 -11.87 -23.43
N ILE A 493 -15.36 -10.67 -22.86
CA ILE A 493 -15.99 -9.51 -23.50
C ILE A 493 -15.19 -8.98 -24.69
N SER A 494 -15.88 -8.30 -25.61
CA SER A 494 -15.29 -7.65 -26.77
C SER A 494 -14.31 -6.53 -26.35
N THR A 495 -13.39 -6.17 -27.25
CA THR A 495 -12.46 -5.03 -27.02
C THR A 495 -13.22 -3.73 -26.77
N ALA A 496 -14.28 -3.46 -27.54
CA ALA A 496 -15.11 -2.26 -27.36
C ALA A 496 -15.78 -2.21 -25.96
N HIS A 497 -16.15 -3.38 -25.43
CA HIS A 497 -16.74 -3.46 -24.08
C HIS A 497 -15.68 -3.32 -22.99
N ALA A 498 -14.49 -3.86 -23.19
CA ALA A 498 -13.35 -3.66 -22.30
C ALA A 498 -12.96 -2.17 -22.23
N GLU A 499 -12.90 -1.46 -23.37
CA GLU A 499 -12.68 -0.01 -23.42
C GLU A 499 -13.78 0.78 -22.69
N ARG A 500 -15.04 0.34 -22.76
CA ARG A 500 -16.15 0.93 -21.99
C ARG A 500 -15.94 0.75 -20.48
N LEU A 501 -15.54 -0.43 -20.03
CA LEU A 501 -15.23 -0.71 -18.64
C LEU A 501 -14.05 0.14 -18.17
N GLU A 502 -12.98 0.21 -18.94
CA GLU A 502 -11.79 1.01 -18.66
C GLU A 502 -12.12 2.49 -18.49
N LYS A 503 -12.87 3.07 -19.43
CA LYS A 503 -13.34 4.45 -19.34
C LYS A 503 -14.25 4.72 -18.14
N ALA A 504 -15.10 3.76 -17.77
CA ALA A 504 -15.94 3.88 -16.58
C ALA A 504 -15.10 3.86 -15.29
N VAL A 505 -14.06 3.05 -15.21
CA VAL A 505 -13.09 3.03 -14.12
C VAL A 505 -12.25 4.30 -14.08
N GLU A 506 -11.79 4.81 -15.20
CA GLU A 506 -11.09 6.11 -15.26
C GLU A 506 -11.98 7.25 -14.72
N THR A 507 -13.26 7.24 -15.08
CA THR A 507 -14.24 8.19 -14.53
C THR A 507 -14.36 8.02 -13.02
N TRP A 508 -14.43 6.80 -12.49
CA TRP A 508 -14.45 6.54 -11.06
C TRP A 508 -13.20 7.07 -10.38
N CYS A 509 -12.01 6.79 -10.92
CA CYS A 509 -10.74 7.32 -10.40
C CYS A 509 -10.71 8.85 -10.35
N HIS A 510 -11.28 9.52 -11.38
CA HIS A 510 -11.37 10.97 -11.45
C HIS A 510 -12.37 11.55 -10.44
N GLU A 511 -13.52 10.89 -10.23
CA GLU A 511 -14.59 11.37 -9.35
C GLU A 511 -14.36 11.02 -7.88
N PHE A 512 -13.62 9.96 -7.60
CA PHE A 512 -13.36 9.49 -6.23
C PHE A 512 -12.88 10.59 -5.28
N PRO A 513 -11.91 11.44 -5.65
CA PRO A 513 -11.48 12.52 -4.79
C PRO A 513 -12.46 13.69 -4.66
N ARG A 514 -13.44 13.81 -5.55
CA ARG A 514 -14.34 14.97 -5.63
C ARG A 514 -15.64 14.80 -4.89
N GLY A 515 -16.03 13.56 -4.63
CA GLY A 515 -17.32 13.21 -4.05
C GLY A 515 -17.21 12.50 -2.72
N ARG A 516 -18.11 12.81 -1.80
CA ARG A 516 -18.29 12.12 -0.53
C ARG A 516 -19.71 11.67 -0.36
N LEU A 517 -19.88 10.54 0.30
CA LEU A 517 -21.14 10.10 0.84
C LEU A 517 -20.84 9.50 2.21
N THR A 518 -21.48 9.97 3.27
CA THR A 518 -21.24 9.51 4.65
C THR A 518 -22.53 9.41 5.41
N GLN A 519 -22.54 8.61 6.48
CA GLN A 519 -23.65 8.51 7.42
C GLN A 519 -23.20 8.80 8.86
N VAL A 520 -24.12 9.37 9.63
CA VAL A 520 -24.06 9.43 11.08
C VAL A 520 -25.34 8.80 11.63
N ASP A 521 -25.20 7.69 12.35
CA ASP A 521 -26.31 7.01 13.01
C ASP A 521 -26.54 7.63 14.39
N LEU A 522 -27.71 8.25 14.57
CA LEU A 522 -28.15 8.94 15.80
C LEU A 522 -29.11 8.10 16.64
N THR A 523 -29.15 6.80 16.46
CA THR A 523 -30.04 5.86 17.14
C THR A 523 -31.51 5.96 16.67
N HIS A 524 -32.11 7.13 16.64
CA HIS A 524 -33.51 7.36 16.22
C HIS A 524 -33.62 7.78 14.75
N SER A 525 -32.54 8.23 14.16
CA SER A 525 -32.48 8.62 12.75
C SER A 525 -31.07 8.41 12.21
N ILE A 526 -30.96 8.38 10.89
CA ILE A 526 -29.67 8.32 10.19
C ILE A 526 -29.55 9.55 9.31
N VAL A 527 -28.53 10.35 9.52
CA VAL A 527 -28.25 11.53 8.70
C VAL A 527 -27.19 11.16 7.67
N LEU A 528 -27.52 11.34 6.39
CA LEU A 528 -26.63 11.14 5.26
C LEU A 528 -26.17 12.48 4.73
N THR A 529 -24.88 12.59 4.43
CA THR A 529 -24.25 13.76 3.80
C THR A 529 -23.67 13.35 2.46
N ASN A 530 -24.00 14.08 1.37
CA ASN A 530 -23.59 13.75 0.01
C ASN A 530 -23.02 14.96 -0.70
N THR A 531 -21.84 14.80 -1.30
CA THR A 531 -21.22 15.81 -2.19
C THR A 531 -20.80 15.21 -3.54
N ARG A 532 -21.23 13.98 -3.84
CA ARG A 532 -20.90 13.32 -5.12
C ARG A 532 -21.48 14.11 -6.28
N PRO A 533 -20.70 14.35 -7.36
CA PRO A 533 -21.24 14.87 -8.60
C PRO A 533 -22.35 13.98 -9.16
N GLY A 534 -23.34 14.57 -9.80
CA GLY A 534 -24.48 13.85 -10.39
C GLY A 534 -25.68 13.62 -9.47
N TYR A 535 -25.58 13.92 -8.17
CA TYR A 535 -26.70 13.83 -7.22
C TYR A 535 -27.07 15.20 -6.67
N ALA A 536 -28.31 15.64 -6.88
CA ALA A 536 -28.76 16.98 -6.51
C ALA A 536 -28.98 17.18 -5.00
N TRP A 537 -29.06 16.10 -4.22
CA TRP A 537 -29.27 16.20 -2.77
C TRP A 537 -27.96 16.33 -1.97
N ARG A 538 -27.99 17.15 -0.92
CA ARG A 538 -26.83 17.39 -0.03
C ARG A 538 -26.93 16.63 1.28
N THR A 539 -28.10 16.65 1.89
CA THR A 539 -28.38 15.96 3.15
C THR A 539 -29.70 15.22 3.05
N LEU A 540 -29.75 14.02 3.62
CA LEU A 540 -30.96 13.20 3.77
C LEU A 540 -31.05 12.72 5.20
N ASN A 541 -32.23 12.83 5.81
CA ASN A 541 -32.49 12.34 7.15
C ASN A 541 -33.53 11.20 7.07
N ILE A 542 -33.10 9.97 7.38
CA ILE A 542 -33.95 8.79 7.47
C ILE A 542 -34.48 8.75 8.92
N GLN A 543 -35.78 9.00 9.11
CA GLN A 543 -36.41 9.17 10.44
C GLN A 543 -37.47 8.12 10.71
N GLU A 544 -38.11 7.59 9.65
CA GLU A 544 -39.12 6.56 9.82
C GLU A 544 -38.50 5.32 10.46
N PRO A 545 -39.07 4.78 11.56
CA PRO A 545 -38.43 3.66 12.27
C PRO A 545 -38.15 2.44 11.42
N TRP A 546 -39.04 2.09 10.51
CA TRP A 546 -38.88 0.94 9.63
C TRP A 546 -37.86 1.19 8.51
N GLU A 547 -37.78 2.42 7.97
CA GLU A 547 -36.74 2.80 6.99
C GLU A 547 -35.35 2.78 7.64
N THR A 548 -35.25 3.32 8.86
CA THR A 548 -34.01 3.30 9.67
C THR A 548 -33.57 1.85 9.92
N ALA A 549 -34.52 0.97 10.29
CA ALA A 549 -34.23 -0.46 10.45
C ALA A 549 -33.83 -1.13 9.13
N ALA A 550 -34.50 -0.80 8.01
CA ALA A 550 -34.17 -1.29 6.69
C ALA A 550 -32.74 -0.90 6.27
N PHE A 551 -32.38 0.37 6.48
CA PHE A 551 -31.06 0.87 6.15
C PHE A 551 -29.95 0.15 6.93
N ARG A 552 -30.13 -0.06 8.24
CA ARG A 552 -29.20 -0.82 9.08
C ARG A 552 -29.11 -2.30 8.65
N LEU A 553 -30.23 -2.93 8.28
CA LEU A 553 -30.23 -4.31 7.79
C LEU A 553 -29.45 -4.46 6.48
N LEU A 554 -29.48 -3.43 5.61
CA LEU A 554 -28.71 -3.37 4.36
C LEU A 554 -27.21 -3.10 4.56
N GLU A 555 -26.71 -3.01 5.78
CA GLU A 555 -25.27 -3.13 6.06
C GLU A 555 -24.73 -4.49 5.59
N GLN A 556 -25.57 -5.51 5.56
CA GLN A 556 -25.24 -6.83 5.01
C GLN A 556 -26.04 -7.08 3.74
N PRO A 557 -25.43 -7.69 2.70
CA PRO A 557 -26.14 -8.03 1.49
C PRO A 557 -27.35 -8.93 1.78
N CYS A 558 -28.53 -8.56 1.28
CA CYS A 558 -29.72 -9.41 1.36
C CYS A 558 -30.67 -9.15 0.19
N THR A 559 -31.60 -10.08 -0.05
CA THR A 559 -32.68 -9.88 -1.03
C THR A 559 -33.81 -9.04 -0.44
N GLY A 560 -34.64 -8.40 -1.30
CA GLY A 560 -35.81 -7.63 -0.86
C GLY A 560 -36.77 -8.44 0.00
N ASP A 561 -36.99 -9.70 -0.33
CA ASP A 561 -37.87 -10.63 0.43
C ASP A 561 -37.29 -10.89 1.84
N VAL A 562 -36.00 -11.13 1.93
CA VAL A 562 -35.30 -11.32 3.22
C VAL A 562 -35.34 -10.05 4.05
N LEU A 563 -35.17 -8.88 3.44
CA LEU A 563 -35.30 -7.59 4.10
C LEU A 563 -36.71 -7.40 4.67
N ALA A 564 -37.77 -7.60 3.85
CA ALA A 564 -39.17 -7.51 4.29
C ALA A 564 -39.49 -8.49 5.42
N LYS A 565 -38.98 -9.71 5.34
CA LYS A 565 -39.12 -10.71 6.41
C LYS A 565 -38.49 -10.23 7.73
N LYS A 566 -37.22 -9.77 7.68
CA LYS A 566 -36.48 -9.28 8.87
C LYS A 566 -37.16 -8.05 9.50
N LEU A 567 -37.72 -7.14 8.70
CA LEU A 567 -38.46 -5.98 9.20
C LEU A 567 -39.70 -6.41 9.97
N ARG A 568 -40.49 -7.36 9.45
CA ARG A 568 -41.65 -7.92 10.15
C ARG A 568 -41.27 -8.64 11.45
N GLU A 569 -40.19 -9.43 11.42
CA GLU A 569 -39.63 -10.06 12.64
C GLU A 569 -39.17 -9.02 13.68
N GLY A 570 -38.72 -7.85 13.22
CA GLY A 570 -38.36 -6.68 14.05
C GLY A 570 -39.57 -5.88 14.57
N GLY A 571 -40.81 -6.30 14.27
CA GLY A 571 -42.02 -5.67 14.75
C GLY A 571 -42.59 -4.55 13.85
N HIS A 572 -42.05 -4.40 12.62
CA HIS A 572 -42.59 -3.45 11.64
C HIS A 572 -43.64 -4.13 10.76
N ASP A 573 -44.88 -3.67 10.85
CA ASP A 573 -45.96 -4.16 9.98
C ASP A 573 -45.91 -3.45 8.62
N ILE A 574 -45.09 -3.99 7.71
CA ILE A 574 -44.77 -3.38 6.41
C ILE A 574 -45.04 -4.39 5.28
N ALA A 575 -45.64 -3.92 4.19
CA ALA A 575 -45.87 -4.73 3.00
C ALA A 575 -44.59 -4.89 2.17
N ALA A 576 -44.50 -5.96 1.40
CA ALA A 576 -43.32 -6.20 0.53
C ALA A 576 -43.22 -5.15 -0.59
N GLU A 577 -44.36 -4.63 -1.04
CA GLU A 577 -44.47 -3.57 -2.04
C GLU A 577 -43.87 -2.26 -1.53
N ASP A 578 -44.08 -1.91 -0.26
CA ASP A 578 -43.49 -0.71 0.35
C ASP A 578 -41.98 -0.83 0.45
N VAL A 579 -41.47 -2.00 0.83
CA VAL A 579 -40.02 -2.28 0.83
C VAL A 579 -39.44 -2.15 -0.58
N SER A 580 -40.13 -2.68 -1.59
CA SER A 580 -39.71 -2.59 -2.99
C SER A 580 -39.70 -1.14 -3.49
N ALA A 581 -40.71 -0.34 -3.13
CA ALA A 581 -40.78 1.09 -3.46
C ALA A 581 -39.65 1.87 -2.77
N LEU A 582 -39.35 1.58 -1.51
CA LEU A 582 -38.25 2.20 -0.78
C LEU A 582 -36.89 1.90 -1.45
N LEU A 583 -36.65 0.62 -1.78
CA LEU A 583 -35.40 0.24 -2.47
C LEU A 583 -35.27 0.92 -3.84
N ALA A 584 -36.35 1.01 -4.61
CA ALA A 584 -36.36 1.73 -5.88
C ALA A 584 -36.04 3.22 -5.67
N HIS A 585 -36.63 3.86 -4.66
CA HIS A 585 -36.32 5.24 -4.31
C HIS A 585 -34.86 5.42 -3.92
N TRP A 586 -34.31 4.58 -3.05
CA TRP A 586 -32.91 4.67 -2.61
C TRP A 586 -31.92 4.41 -3.75
N ARG A 587 -32.27 3.60 -4.77
CA ARG A 587 -31.47 3.48 -6.00
C ARG A 587 -31.36 4.80 -6.74
N THR A 588 -32.45 5.55 -6.88
CA THR A 588 -32.41 6.86 -7.57
C THR A 588 -31.56 7.87 -6.82
N LEU A 589 -31.40 7.72 -5.51
CA LEU A 589 -30.53 8.54 -4.66
C LEU A 589 -29.07 8.07 -4.66
N GLY A 590 -28.77 6.95 -5.33
CA GLY A 590 -27.43 6.36 -5.36
C GLY A 590 -26.97 5.83 -4.01
N LEU A 591 -27.87 5.26 -3.21
CA LEU A 591 -27.58 4.72 -1.87
C LEU A 591 -27.34 3.22 -1.87
N LEU A 592 -27.68 2.53 -2.96
CA LEU A 592 -27.65 1.07 -3.05
C LEU A 592 -26.76 0.59 -4.19
N PHE A 593 -26.27 -0.64 -4.01
CA PHE A 593 -25.65 -1.46 -5.05
C PHE A 593 -26.33 -2.83 -5.08
N ASP A 594 -26.60 -3.34 -6.28
CA ASP A 594 -27.29 -4.59 -6.51
C ASP A 594 -26.43 -5.55 -7.33
N ASP A 595 -26.40 -6.82 -6.93
CA ASP A 595 -25.73 -7.89 -7.67
C ASP A 595 -26.37 -9.25 -7.30
N GLY A 596 -26.67 -10.06 -8.32
CA GLY A 596 -27.21 -11.43 -8.13
C GLY A 596 -28.49 -11.49 -7.30
N GLY A 597 -29.35 -10.48 -7.40
CA GLY A 597 -30.60 -10.37 -6.63
C GLY A 597 -30.41 -9.93 -5.17
N GLN A 598 -29.20 -9.68 -4.74
CA GLN A 598 -28.87 -9.08 -3.45
C GLN A 598 -28.69 -7.57 -3.56
N THR A 599 -28.96 -6.86 -2.48
CA THR A 599 -28.83 -5.42 -2.34
C THR A 599 -28.00 -5.10 -1.10
N VAL A 600 -27.15 -4.10 -1.17
CA VAL A 600 -26.38 -3.56 -0.05
C VAL A 600 -26.34 -2.02 -0.13
N HIS A 601 -26.39 -1.31 1.00
CA HIS A 601 -26.17 0.13 0.96
C HIS A 601 -24.68 0.47 0.82
N VAL A 602 -24.37 1.58 0.12
CA VAL A 602 -23.01 1.99 -0.23
C VAL A 602 -22.45 3.08 0.66
N VAL A 603 -23.13 3.45 1.74
CA VAL A 603 -22.84 4.63 2.56
C VAL A 603 -21.90 4.28 3.71
N PRO A 604 -20.63 4.72 3.71
CA PRO A 604 -19.71 4.52 4.84
C PRO A 604 -20.09 5.39 6.02
N TYR A 605 -19.69 4.99 7.21
CA TYR A 605 -19.71 5.88 8.37
C TYR A 605 -18.75 7.05 8.17
N ALA A 606 -19.11 8.21 8.71
CA ALA A 606 -18.27 9.40 8.67
C ALA A 606 -16.91 9.08 9.33
N ALA A 607 -15.89 8.96 8.51
CA ALA A 607 -14.54 8.57 8.89
C ALA A 607 -13.55 9.71 8.59
N ASN A 608 -12.28 9.51 8.87
CA ASN A 608 -11.26 10.55 8.72
C ASN A 608 -10.69 10.67 7.32
N GLN A 609 -10.97 9.74 6.43
CA GLN A 609 -10.34 9.66 5.12
C GLN A 609 -10.55 10.92 4.27
N ASP A 610 -11.58 11.70 4.59
CA ASP A 610 -11.86 12.95 3.89
C ASP A 610 -10.71 13.95 3.88
N LEU A 611 -9.87 13.94 4.92
CA LEU A 611 -8.66 14.76 4.97
C LEU A 611 -7.41 14.04 4.42
N MET A 612 -7.54 12.77 4.06
CA MET A 612 -6.42 11.89 3.69
C MET A 612 -6.40 11.49 2.20
N ARG A 613 -7.41 11.87 1.41
CA ARG A 613 -7.56 11.45 -0.01
C ARG A 613 -6.56 12.09 -0.99
N TRP A 614 -5.59 12.88 -0.54
CA TRP A 614 -4.95 13.92 -1.34
C TRP A 614 -3.46 13.78 -1.58
N VAL A 615 -2.92 12.58 -1.62
CA VAL A 615 -1.57 12.38 -2.15
C VAL A 615 -1.70 11.92 -3.60
N THR A 616 -1.44 12.82 -4.54
CA THR A 616 -1.33 12.46 -5.97
C THR A 616 -0.04 11.69 -6.21
N ARG A 617 0.02 10.88 -7.28
CA ARG A 617 1.21 10.15 -7.75
C ARG A 617 2.45 11.03 -7.96
N GLU A 618 2.29 12.33 -8.13
CA GLU A 618 3.39 13.28 -8.39
C GLU A 618 4.08 13.80 -7.12
N GLY A 619 3.78 13.24 -5.94
CA GLY A 619 4.43 13.64 -4.68
C GLY A 619 4.12 15.07 -4.22
N SER A 620 3.30 15.81 -4.94
CA SER A 620 2.78 17.10 -4.51
C SER A 620 1.36 16.93 -4.02
N PRO A 621 1.04 17.32 -2.77
CA PRO A 621 -0.32 17.31 -2.28
C PRO A 621 -1.12 18.37 -3.04
N ALA A 622 -1.82 17.96 -4.09
CA ALA A 622 -2.86 18.78 -4.66
C ALA A 622 -4.08 18.67 -3.74
N LEU A 623 -4.31 19.69 -2.95
CA LEU A 623 -5.61 19.87 -2.30
C LEU A 623 -6.63 20.09 -3.40
N VAL A 624 -7.62 19.21 -3.48
CA VAL A 624 -8.76 19.51 -4.34
C VAL A 624 -9.52 20.68 -3.70
N PRO A 625 -9.72 21.74 -4.44
CA PRO A 625 -10.42 22.93 -3.99
C PRO A 625 -11.76 22.64 -3.31
N ALA A 626 -12.46 21.58 -3.68
CA ALA A 626 -13.77 21.22 -3.13
C ALA A 626 -13.79 20.91 -1.61
N LEU A 627 -12.64 20.61 -0.97
CA LEU A 627 -12.59 20.41 0.48
C LEU A 627 -12.27 21.70 1.26
N LEU A 628 -11.69 22.68 0.59
CA LEU A 628 -11.41 23.98 1.13
C LEU A 628 -12.41 25.03 0.62
N ASP A 629 -13.19 24.71 -0.40
CA ASP A 629 -14.24 25.55 -0.99
C ASP A 629 -15.56 25.55 -0.21
N ASP A 630 -15.53 25.39 1.12
CA ASP A 630 -16.55 26.02 1.94
C ASP A 630 -16.54 27.57 1.77
N ALA A 631 -15.52 28.12 1.09
CA ALA A 631 -15.46 29.52 0.71
C ALA A 631 -16.36 29.87 -0.50
N ASN A 632 -16.68 28.93 -1.38
CA ASN A 632 -17.58 29.16 -2.52
C ASN A 632 -19.08 29.08 -2.18
N CYS A 633 -19.44 28.68 -0.95
CA CYS A 633 -20.81 28.84 -0.46
C CYS A 633 -21.16 30.27 -0.07
N ARG A 634 -20.24 31.23 -0.13
CA ARG A 634 -20.45 32.63 0.22
C ARG A 634 -21.17 33.49 -0.84
N THR A 635 -21.45 32.96 -2.03
CA THR A 635 -22.12 33.76 -3.09
C THR A 635 -23.54 33.33 -3.44
N ALA A 636 -24.12 32.37 -2.73
CA ALA A 636 -25.54 32.06 -2.88
C ALA A 636 -26.32 32.58 -1.65
N GLY A 637 -26.76 33.84 -1.73
CA GLY A 637 -27.87 34.39 -1.02
C GLY A 637 -27.86 34.38 0.51
N ALA A 638 -27.30 35.41 1.10
CA ALA A 638 -27.60 35.74 2.46
C ALA A 638 -29.12 35.87 2.69
N SER A 639 -29.70 34.83 3.24
CA SER A 639 -30.94 34.93 4.02
C SER A 639 -30.67 34.21 5.34
N ALA A 640 -30.25 34.99 6.30
CA ALA A 640 -30.02 34.62 7.68
C ALA A 640 -31.31 34.07 8.31
N ALA A 641 -31.36 32.78 8.54
CA ALA A 641 -32.12 32.27 9.67
C ALA A 641 -31.10 32.03 10.81
N THR A 642 -30.88 33.06 11.56
CA THR A 642 -30.16 33.05 12.85
C THR A 642 -30.96 32.19 13.83
N ALA A 643 -30.64 30.89 13.87
CA ALA A 643 -30.93 30.11 15.05
C ALA A 643 -29.81 30.41 16.07
N THR A 644 -29.99 31.48 16.79
CA THR A 644 -29.20 31.87 17.95
C THR A 644 -29.39 30.82 19.05
N ALA A 645 -28.56 29.78 19.05
CA ALA A 645 -28.21 29.14 20.30
C ALA A 645 -27.21 30.08 21.01
N THR A 646 -27.72 31.05 21.74
CA THR A 646 -26.93 31.84 22.71
C THR A 646 -26.54 30.92 23.86
N ALA A 647 -25.53 30.10 23.66
CA ALA A 647 -24.71 29.60 24.74
C ALA A 647 -23.74 30.75 25.05
N THR A 648 -23.82 31.33 26.23
CA THR A 648 -22.79 32.19 26.80
C THR A 648 -21.52 31.33 26.93
N ALA A 649 -20.70 31.33 25.88
CA ALA A 649 -19.42 30.69 25.91
C ALA A 649 -18.51 31.37 26.91
N THR A 650 -18.25 30.74 28.03
CA THR A 650 -17.08 31.06 28.85
C THR A 650 -15.88 30.57 28.02
N GLY A 651 -15.01 31.49 27.56
CA GLY A 651 -13.96 31.30 26.53
C GLY A 651 -12.86 30.23 26.77
N THR A 652 -13.22 29.10 27.29
CA THR A 652 -12.31 28.04 27.74
C THR A 652 -12.68 26.62 27.27
N ALA A 653 -13.60 26.48 26.30
CA ALA A 653 -14.07 25.16 25.86
C ALA A 653 -14.13 25.01 24.34
N LEU A 654 -13.75 23.81 23.85
CA LEU A 654 -13.93 23.41 22.46
C LEU A 654 -15.40 23.06 22.19
N GLN A 655 -15.97 23.57 21.12
CA GLN A 655 -17.27 23.13 20.63
C GLN A 655 -17.06 21.96 19.66
N CYS A 656 -17.88 20.91 19.74
CA CYS A 656 -17.63 19.63 19.06
C CYS A 656 -18.86 19.13 18.28
N TRP A 657 -18.64 18.61 17.05
CA TRP A 657 -19.70 18.06 16.19
C TRP A 657 -19.30 16.73 15.57
N ARG A 658 -20.32 15.92 15.22
CA ARG A 658 -20.18 14.60 14.60
C ARG A 658 -19.86 14.65 13.10
N GLU A 659 -20.08 15.78 12.44
CA GLU A 659 -19.92 15.92 10.99
C GLU A 659 -19.16 17.23 10.68
N ARG A 660 -18.46 17.24 9.54
CA ARG A 660 -17.71 18.40 9.03
C ARG A 660 -18.59 19.34 8.23
N ASP A 661 -19.56 18.80 7.50
CA ASP A 661 -20.46 19.58 6.66
C ASP A 661 -21.33 20.51 7.51
N GLU A 662 -21.33 21.79 7.18
CA GLU A 662 -22.03 22.84 7.94
C GLU A 662 -23.55 22.64 7.98
N VAL A 663 -24.13 22.23 6.84
CA VAL A 663 -25.57 21.96 6.73
C VAL A 663 -25.96 20.75 7.57
N ALA A 664 -25.12 19.71 7.58
CA ALA A 664 -25.33 18.54 8.39
C ALA A 664 -25.12 18.83 9.89
N ARG A 665 -24.13 19.67 10.26
CA ARG A 665 -23.89 20.10 11.66
C ARG A 665 -25.09 20.79 12.30
N ALA A 666 -25.91 21.51 11.51
CA ALA A 666 -27.12 22.19 11.99
C ALA A 666 -28.28 21.23 12.33
N ARG A 667 -28.14 19.93 12.08
CA ARG A 667 -29.18 18.95 12.39
C ARG A 667 -29.15 18.53 13.86
N ASP A 668 -30.31 18.20 14.40
CA ASP A 668 -30.45 17.71 15.78
C ASP A 668 -29.56 16.45 16.00
N GLY A 669 -28.90 16.39 17.17
CA GLY A 669 -28.02 15.28 17.54
C GLY A 669 -26.61 15.33 16.97
N MET A 670 -26.31 16.27 16.08
CA MET A 670 -24.96 16.43 15.53
C MET A 670 -23.99 17.15 16.46
N TYR A 671 -24.49 18.02 17.36
CA TYR A 671 -23.68 18.70 18.36
C TYR A 671 -23.37 17.75 19.53
N LEU A 672 -22.08 17.57 19.84
CA LEU A 672 -21.58 16.72 20.93
C LEU A 672 -21.38 17.44 22.25
N GLY A 673 -21.52 18.76 22.25
CA GLY A 673 -21.33 19.63 23.41
C GLY A 673 -19.97 20.32 23.44
N GLU A 674 -19.66 20.91 24.59
CA GLU A 674 -18.43 21.65 24.87
C GLU A 674 -17.48 20.79 25.71
N VAL A 675 -16.18 20.91 25.45
CA VAL A 675 -15.12 20.21 26.19
C VAL A 675 -14.09 21.24 26.68
N PRO A 676 -13.80 21.30 28.00
CA PRO A 676 -12.84 22.26 28.55
C PRO A 676 -11.42 22.06 28.01
N TYR A 677 -10.65 23.14 27.87
CA TYR A 677 -9.23 23.10 27.47
C TYR A 677 -8.28 22.60 28.57
N GLU A 678 -8.73 22.31 29.75
CA GLU A 678 -7.89 22.14 30.95
C GLU A 678 -7.10 20.83 30.97
N ASP A 679 -7.58 19.83 30.28
CA ASP A 679 -6.95 18.50 30.19
C ASP A 679 -5.88 18.42 29.09
N SER A 680 -5.04 17.36 29.13
CA SER A 680 -4.09 17.08 28.05
C SER A 680 -4.79 16.98 26.71
N ALA A 681 -4.38 17.80 25.75
CA ALA A 681 -4.97 17.84 24.41
C ALA A 681 -4.88 16.48 23.71
N VAL A 682 -3.82 15.72 23.95
CA VAL A 682 -3.62 14.39 23.37
C VAL A 682 -4.72 13.42 23.83
N VAL A 683 -5.05 13.42 25.11
CA VAL A 683 -6.10 12.56 25.68
C VAL A 683 -7.48 13.06 25.25
N THR A 684 -7.72 14.37 25.38
CA THR A 684 -9.01 15.00 25.06
C THR A 684 -9.41 14.75 23.61
N VAL A 685 -8.53 15.01 22.66
CA VAL A 685 -8.83 14.85 21.22
C VAL A 685 -9.02 13.38 20.83
N SER A 686 -8.24 12.47 21.42
CA SER A 686 -8.42 11.03 21.19
C SER A 686 -9.78 10.54 21.69
N ASP A 687 -10.22 11.01 22.87
CA ASP A 687 -11.55 10.71 23.42
C ASP A 687 -12.67 11.30 22.54
N LEU A 688 -12.53 12.55 22.15
CA LEU A 688 -13.48 13.22 21.26
C LEU A 688 -13.64 12.47 19.94
N PHE A 689 -12.52 12.04 19.36
CA PHE A 689 -12.57 11.24 18.15
C PHE A 689 -13.33 9.92 18.34
N THR A 690 -13.07 9.22 19.45
CA THR A 690 -13.73 7.96 19.81
C THR A 690 -15.24 8.18 20.05
N ARG A 691 -15.64 9.31 20.59
CA ARG A 691 -17.05 9.73 20.76
C ARG A 691 -17.72 10.15 19.45
N GLY A 692 -17.00 10.17 18.37
CA GLY A 692 -17.50 10.48 17.03
C GLY A 692 -17.32 11.93 16.58
N ALA A 693 -16.51 12.75 17.26
CA ALA A 693 -16.24 14.11 16.80
C ALA A 693 -15.46 14.09 15.48
N ARG A 694 -15.91 14.90 14.52
CA ARG A 694 -15.27 15.10 13.21
C ARG A 694 -14.99 16.56 12.89
N HIS A 695 -15.55 17.45 13.70
CA HIS A 695 -15.30 18.88 13.62
C HIS A 695 -15.26 19.47 15.02
N VAL A 696 -14.35 20.44 15.23
CA VAL A 696 -14.25 21.22 16.46
C VAL A 696 -14.07 22.71 16.13
N ALA A 697 -14.54 23.59 17.02
CA ALA A 697 -14.31 25.03 16.92
C ALA A 697 -13.66 25.55 18.20
N LEU A 698 -12.63 26.38 18.03
CA LEU A 698 -11.99 27.12 19.09
C LEU A 698 -12.74 28.46 19.28
N PRO A 699 -13.11 28.82 20.52
CA PRO A 699 -13.89 30.03 20.74
C PRO A 699 -13.07 31.32 20.63
N GLU A 700 -11.77 31.28 20.89
CA GLU A 700 -10.89 32.44 20.92
C GLU A 700 -9.77 32.34 19.87
N PRO A 701 -9.34 33.47 19.27
CA PRO A 701 -8.17 33.49 18.40
C PRO A 701 -6.90 33.08 19.15
N VAL A 702 -6.05 32.31 18.48
CA VAL A 702 -4.71 31.96 18.96
C VAL A 702 -3.75 33.07 18.60
N VAL A 703 -3.24 33.76 19.62
CA VAL A 703 -2.32 34.90 19.46
C VAL A 703 -0.92 34.48 19.85
N LEU A 704 0.03 34.58 18.88
CA LEU A 704 1.45 34.34 19.09
C LEU A 704 2.18 35.70 19.16
N GLY A 705 2.68 36.04 20.32
CA GLY A 705 3.39 37.30 20.56
C GLY A 705 4.28 37.23 21.79
N PRO A 706 5.09 38.28 22.05
CA PRO A 706 5.87 38.34 23.27
C PRO A 706 4.90 38.45 24.44
N GLY A 707 4.64 37.36 25.13
CA GLY A 707 3.76 37.26 26.29
C GLY A 707 4.49 36.67 27.49
N ASP A 708 3.84 36.79 28.65
CA ASP A 708 4.22 36.12 29.89
C ASP A 708 4.11 34.58 29.73
N LEU A 709 4.50 33.85 30.78
CA LEU A 709 4.46 32.38 30.77
C LEU A 709 3.02 31.85 30.60
N ASP A 710 2.02 32.53 31.16
CA ASP A 710 0.62 32.10 31.14
C ASP A 710 -0.01 32.33 29.77
N GLY A 711 0.30 33.44 29.09
CA GLY A 711 -0.11 33.71 27.72
C GLY A 711 0.49 32.69 26.75
N GLY A 712 1.79 32.38 26.89
CA GLY A 712 2.47 31.34 26.11
C GLY A 712 1.86 29.98 26.33
N ARG A 713 1.51 29.61 27.56
CA ARG A 713 0.85 28.34 27.86
C ARG A 713 -0.54 28.24 27.25
N ARG A 714 -1.36 29.31 27.31
CA ARG A 714 -2.68 29.31 26.66
C ARG A 714 -2.58 29.11 25.14
N ALA A 715 -1.70 29.85 24.47
CA ALA A 715 -1.48 29.74 23.04
C ALA A 715 -0.99 28.33 22.66
N VAL A 716 -0.01 27.77 23.36
CA VAL A 716 0.50 26.42 23.12
C VAL A 716 -0.56 25.37 23.35
N ARG A 717 -1.41 25.52 24.37
CA ARG A 717 -2.52 24.58 24.64
C ARG A 717 -3.52 24.59 23.47
N ALA A 718 -3.92 25.74 22.98
CA ALA A 718 -4.79 25.85 21.81
C ALA A 718 -4.16 25.25 20.56
N LEU A 719 -2.90 25.58 20.25
CA LEU A 719 -2.15 24.98 19.13
C LEU A 719 -2.04 23.46 19.26
N THR A 720 -1.91 22.93 20.47
CA THR A 720 -1.85 21.49 20.71
C THR A 720 -3.18 20.83 20.37
N HIS A 721 -4.32 21.45 20.72
CA HIS A 721 -5.64 20.96 20.29
C HIS A 721 -5.79 20.97 18.77
N VAL A 722 -5.33 22.04 18.09
CA VAL A 722 -5.34 22.09 16.61
C VAL A 722 -4.46 21.00 16.03
N ARG A 723 -3.24 20.79 16.55
CA ARG A 723 -2.30 19.76 16.11
C ARG A 723 -2.88 18.34 16.27
N GLU A 724 -3.38 18.01 17.44
CA GLU A 724 -3.95 16.68 17.72
C GLU A 724 -5.23 16.48 16.90
N SER A 725 -6.10 17.49 16.78
CA SER A 725 -7.28 17.41 15.91
C SER A 725 -6.88 17.15 14.45
N THR A 726 -5.88 17.88 13.95
CA THR A 726 -5.33 17.64 12.60
C THR A 726 -4.83 16.20 12.46
N GLY A 727 -4.04 15.71 13.40
CA GLY A 727 -3.50 14.35 13.39
C GLY A 727 -4.56 13.25 13.44
N HIS A 728 -5.73 13.53 14.07
CA HIS A 728 -6.88 12.63 14.09
C HIS A 728 -7.82 12.82 12.88
N GLY A 729 -7.54 13.79 12.00
CA GLY A 729 -8.40 14.12 10.87
C GLY A 729 -9.70 14.81 11.28
N ILE A 730 -9.74 15.46 12.43
CA ILE A 730 -10.85 16.32 12.85
C ILE A 730 -10.62 17.72 12.26
N SER A 731 -11.58 18.26 11.51
CA SER A 731 -11.49 19.63 11.00
C SER A 731 -11.63 20.65 12.13
N VAL A 732 -10.96 21.79 12.00
CA VAL A 732 -10.86 22.79 13.08
C VAL A 732 -11.24 24.17 12.57
N ASP A 733 -12.25 24.78 13.18
CA ASP A 733 -12.52 26.20 13.02
C ASP A 733 -11.73 26.99 14.07
N TRP A 734 -10.75 27.77 13.66
CA TRP A 734 -9.90 28.58 14.54
C TRP A 734 -9.34 29.79 13.81
N ASP A 735 -8.92 30.79 14.57
CA ASP A 735 -8.34 32.01 14.05
C ASP A 735 -6.92 32.16 14.60
N LEU A 736 -5.98 32.66 13.80
CA LEU A 736 -4.57 32.76 14.15
C LEU A 736 -4.06 34.22 13.99
N ASP A 737 -3.32 34.67 14.98
CA ASP A 737 -2.56 35.91 14.90
C ASP A 737 -1.07 35.60 15.18
N LEU A 738 -0.25 35.70 14.15
CA LEU A 738 1.20 35.52 14.23
C LEU A 738 1.93 36.87 14.54
N GLY A 739 1.22 37.99 14.59
CA GLY A 739 1.80 39.29 14.77
C GLY A 739 2.93 39.62 13.80
N ALA A 740 4.09 40.02 14.32
CA ALA A 740 5.27 40.33 13.53
C ALA A 740 5.94 39.07 12.93
N GLU A 741 5.56 37.86 13.37
CA GLU A 741 6.17 36.58 12.94
C GLU A 741 5.41 35.91 11.77
N ILE A 742 4.56 36.64 11.07
CA ILE A 742 3.76 36.08 9.96
C ILE A 742 4.65 35.39 8.90
N GLY A 743 5.88 35.81 8.71
CA GLY A 743 6.85 35.14 7.83
C GLY A 743 7.20 33.69 8.24
N GLN A 744 6.90 33.30 9.48
CA GLN A 744 7.15 31.95 10.00
C GLN A 744 5.96 31.02 9.82
N TRP A 745 4.89 31.42 9.14
CA TRP A 745 3.69 30.62 8.95
C TRP A 745 3.96 29.18 8.45
N ARG A 746 5.03 28.98 7.68
CA ARG A 746 5.42 27.66 7.15
C ARG A 746 5.70 26.64 8.25
N LEU A 747 6.12 27.09 9.45
CA LEU A 747 6.33 26.19 10.58
C LEU A 747 5.02 25.51 11.02
N PHE A 748 3.90 26.21 10.85
CA PHE A 748 2.56 25.76 11.23
C PHE A 748 1.77 25.14 10.06
N SER A 749 2.30 25.17 8.83
CA SER A 749 1.59 24.82 7.59
C SER A 749 1.15 23.35 7.49
N HIS A 750 1.49 22.51 8.46
CA HIS A 750 1.01 21.15 8.63
C HIS A 750 -0.23 21.05 9.52
N LEU A 751 -0.58 22.13 10.22
CA LEU A 751 -1.82 22.22 10.99
C LEU A 751 -2.99 22.53 10.05
N TYR A 752 -4.21 22.13 10.45
CA TYR A 752 -5.43 22.49 9.71
C TYR A 752 -5.46 24.00 9.50
N PRO A 753 -5.69 24.49 8.26
CA PRO A 753 -5.66 25.94 7.98
C PRO A 753 -6.65 26.73 8.83
N PRO A 754 -6.25 27.89 9.41
CA PRO A 754 -7.17 28.72 10.14
C PRO A 754 -8.24 29.36 9.24
N ARG A 755 -9.36 29.80 9.84
CA ARG A 755 -10.40 30.56 9.13
C ARG A 755 -9.87 31.94 8.71
N SER A 756 -9.16 32.58 9.61
CA SER A 756 -8.53 33.90 9.41
C SER A 756 -7.09 33.89 9.92
N LEU A 757 -6.24 34.65 9.26
CA LEU A 757 -4.85 34.88 9.64
C LEU A 757 -4.63 36.41 9.73
N ALA A 758 -4.42 36.91 10.95
CA ALA A 758 -4.16 38.32 11.16
C ALA A 758 -2.72 38.71 10.75
N GLY A 759 -2.56 39.89 10.17
CA GLY A 759 -1.28 40.48 9.81
C GLY A 759 -1.19 40.92 8.34
N PRO A 760 -0.08 41.58 7.95
CA PRO A 760 0.14 42.01 6.57
C PRO A 760 0.13 40.78 5.64
N ASP A 761 -0.58 40.86 4.52
CA ASP A 761 -0.74 39.80 3.53
C ASP A 761 -1.36 38.49 4.10
N GLY A 762 -2.08 38.55 5.23
CA GLY A 762 -2.65 37.39 5.90
C GLY A 762 -3.53 36.52 4.99
N ASP A 763 -4.37 37.12 4.15
CA ASP A 763 -5.22 36.40 3.20
C ASP A 763 -4.39 35.65 2.14
N ALA A 764 -3.37 36.30 1.58
CA ALA A 764 -2.51 35.65 0.57
C ALA A 764 -1.70 34.49 1.16
N VAL A 765 -1.23 34.64 2.40
CA VAL A 765 -0.55 33.58 3.13
C VAL A 765 -1.51 32.43 3.43
N LEU A 766 -2.74 32.73 3.82
CA LEU A 766 -3.76 31.75 4.11
C LEU A 766 -4.17 30.95 2.87
N ASP A 767 -4.28 31.58 1.72
CA ASP A 767 -4.54 30.90 0.45
C ASP A 767 -3.37 29.97 0.08
N GLN A 768 -2.13 30.40 0.28
CA GLN A 768 -0.96 29.56 0.09
C GLN A 768 -0.91 28.38 1.07
N TRP A 769 -1.31 28.62 2.34
CA TRP A 769 -1.40 27.57 3.35
C TRP A 769 -2.44 26.51 2.94
N ARG A 770 -3.65 26.95 2.56
CA ARG A 770 -4.73 26.08 2.05
C ARG A 770 -4.28 25.28 0.84
N ALA A 771 -3.66 25.94 -0.14
CA ALA A 771 -3.16 25.27 -1.36
C ALA A 771 -2.06 24.24 -1.12
N THR A 772 -1.32 24.34 -0.01
CA THR A 772 -0.19 23.46 0.32
C THR A 772 -0.42 22.59 1.55
N PHE A 773 -1.61 22.65 2.13
CA PHE A 773 -1.94 21.91 3.35
C PHE A 773 -1.95 20.41 3.07
N HIS A 774 -1.35 19.64 3.97
CA HIS A 774 -1.42 18.20 4.04
C HIS A 774 -1.23 17.77 5.50
N MET A 775 -2.13 16.95 6.05
CA MET A 775 -2.10 16.60 7.48
C MET A 775 -0.83 15.86 7.92
N ASN A 776 -0.17 15.13 7.01
CA ASN A 776 1.09 14.44 7.27
C ASN A 776 2.32 15.26 6.81
N LYS A 777 2.17 16.56 6.54
CA LYS A 777 3.25 17.44 6.06
C LYS A 777 4.41 17.56 7.03
N CYS A 778 4.15 17.47 8.34
CA CYS A 778 5.17 17.32 9.38
C CYS A 778 4.64 16.42 10.47
N GLY A 779 5.08 15.19 10.50
CA GLY A 779 4.57 14.21 11.44
C GLY A 779 5.64 13.36 12.09
N TYR A 780 5.31 12.75 13.23
CA TYR A 780 6.18 11.79 13.91
C TYR A 780 5.48 10.47 14.16
N ARG A 781 6.28 9.41 14.20
CA ARG A 781 5.88 8.05 14.58
C ARG A 781 6.73 7.54 15.73
N ARG A 782 6.15 6.74 16.60
CA ARG A 782 6.84 6.06 17.70
C ARG A 782 7.20 4.65 17.30
N GLY A 783 8.47 4.30 17.39
CA GLY A 783 8.96 2.94 17.35
C GLY A 783 9.46 2.50 18.73
N ARG A 784 9.79 1.22 18.85
CA ARG A 784 10.37 0.67 20.06
C ARG A 784 11.79 1.23 20.25
N GLY A 785 11.95 2.14 21.22
CA GLY A 785 13.23 2.80 21.51
C GLY A 785 13.64 3.95 20.59
N PHE A 786 12.81 4.36 19.61
CA PHE A 786 13.09 5.48 18.73
C PHE A 786 11.83 6.27 18.36
N VAL A 787 12.03 7.45 17.80
CA VAL A 787 10.98 8.28 17.17
C VAL A 787 11.47 8.66 15.79
N GLU A 788 10.61 8.48 14.79
CA GLU A 788 10.81 8.91 13.42
C GLU A 788 9.99 10.16 13.15
N VAL A 789 10.59 11.18 12.54
CA VAL A 789 9.92 12.39 12.08
C VAL A 789 10.08 12.51 10.57
N THR A 790 8.98 12.73 9.87
CA THR A 790 8.94 13.08 8.45
C THR A 790 8.49 14.53 8.32
N ASP A 791 9.26 15.36 7.61
CA ASP A 791 9.02 16.79 7.43
C ASP A 791 9.07 17.18 5.95
N LEU A 792 7.95 17.64 5.41
CA LEU A 792 7.75 18.09 4.03
C LEU A 792 7.50 19.61 3.95
N ARG A 793 7.57 20.35 5.07
CA ARG A 793 7.24 21.79 5.10
C ARG A 793 8.15 22.67 4.23
N HIS A 794 9.31 22.16 3.85
CA HIS A 794 10.35 22.89 3.10
C HIS A 794 10.53 22.39 1.65
N GLY A 795 9.58 21.63 1.12
CA GLY A 795 9.54 21.17 -0.27
C GLY A 795 10.23 19.84 -0.52
N ALA A 796 11.36 19.54 0.16
CA ALA A 796 12.00 18.22 0.08
C ALA A 796 11.67 17.41 1.32
N GLN A 797 11.44 16.10 1.13
CA GLN A 797 11.19 15.19 2.24
C GLN A 797 12.45 15.05 3.11
N ARG A 798 12.29 15.34 4.39
CA ARG A 798 13.33 15.18 5.40
C ARG A 798 12.87 14.13 6.40
N ARG A 799 13.61 13.03 6.50
CA ARG A 799 13.44 11.98 7.51
C ARG A 799 14.47 12.15 8.62
N VAL A 800 14.02 12.22 9.86
CA VAL A 800 14.86 12.33 11.06
C VAL A 800 14.52 11.19 12.00
N VAL A 801 15.50 10.33 12.32
CA VAL A 801 15.33 9.26 13.30
C VAL A 801 16.09 9.61 14.57
N MET A 802 15.38 9.66 15.69
CA MET A 802 15.92 10.00 17.00
C MET A 802 15.97 8.75 17.88
N ARG A 803 17.18 8.29 18.15
CA ARG A 803 17.44 7.14 19.06
C ARG A 803 17.44 7.61 20.51
N LYS A 804 16.99 6.75 21.44
CA LYS A 804 17.04 7.00 22.88
C LYS A 804 16.42 8.35 23.26
N VAL A 805 15.39 8.77 22.54
CA VAL A 805 14.62 9.93 22.97
C VAL A 805 14.07 9.60 24.35
N HIS A 806 14.44 10.40 25.34
CA HIS A 806 13.85 10.28 26.67
C HIS A 806 12.34 10.48 26.53
N LYS A 807 11.58 9.39 26.60
CA LYS A 807 10.10 9.39 26.43
C LYS A 807 9.44 10.50 27.29
N GLY A 808 9.98 10.74 28.50
CA GLY A 808 9.49 11.81 29.37
C GLY A 808 9.68 13.22 28.83
N LYS A 809 10.82 13.51 28.15
CA LYS A 809 11.09 14.86 27.60
C LYS A 809 10.20 15.15 26.38
N LEU A 810 10.00 14.17 25.52
CA LEU A 810 9.04 14.33 24.42
C LEU A 810 7.61 14.54 24.95
N ALA A 811 7.20 13.75 25.93
CA ALA A 811 5.88 13.87 26.53
C ALA A 811 5.65 15.29 27.10
N SER A 812 6.64 15.88 27.79
CA SER A 812 6.55 17.25 28.28
C SER A 812 6.43 18.29 27.15
N LEU A 813 7.16 18.09 26.03
CA LEU A 813 7.13 19.00 24.89
C LEU A 813 5.81 18.91 24.08
N LEU A 814 5.10 17.78 24.16
CA LEU A 814 3.83 17.60 23.45
C LEU A 814 2.77 18.59 23.91
N ASP A 815 2.62 18.79 25.20
CA ASP A 815 1.66 19.73 25.79
C ASP A 815 2.27 21.10 26.12
N GLY A 816 3.55 21.30 25.79
CA GLY A 816 4.31 22.52 26.04
C GLY A 816 5.01 22.52 27.41
N ALA A 817 6.29 22.83 27.41
CA ALA A 817 7.12 22.85 28.61
C ALA A 817 7.84 24.20 28.78
N ALA A 818 8.12 24.63 29.99
CA ALA A 818 8.86 25.86 30.23
C ALA A 818 10.31 25.72 29.71
N VAL A 819 10.86 26.78 29.11
CA VAL A 819 12.25 26.83 28.65
C VAL A 819 13.22 26.47 29.78
N SER A 820 12.88 26.87 31.04
CA SER A 820 13.66 26.56 32.22
C SER A 820 13.82 25.08 32.54
N ASP A 821 12.90 24.22 32.04
CA ASP A 821 12.87 22.79 32.33
C ASP A 821 13.93 21.99 31.55
N PHE A 822 14.62 22.67 30.61
CA PHE A 822 15.58 22.04 29.71
C PHE A 822 16.93 22.76 29.74
N ARG A 823 17.99 21.98 29.60
CA ARG A 823 19.31 22.54 29.29
C ARG A 823 19.38 22.92 27.80
N GLN A 824 20.00 24.03 27.49
CA GLN A 824 20.09 24.55 26.11
C GLN A 824 20.59 23.50 25.09
N ARG A 825 21.58 22.68 25.49
CA ARG A 825 22.10 21.61 24.63
C ARG A 825 21.09 20.49 24.30
N GLU A 826 20.08 20.32 25.16
CA GLU A 826 19.08 19.25 24.97
C GLU A 826 18.03 19.59 23.94
N ILE A 827 17.73 20.87 23.75
CA ILE A 827 16.72 21.38 22.83
C ILE A 827 17.32 21.99 21.56
N GLU A 828 18.59 22.39 21.57
CA GLU A 828 19.23 23.09 20.46
C GLU A 828 19.13 22.30 19.12
N ALA A 829 19.31 20.98 19.17
CA ALA A 829 19.17 20.12 18.01
C ALA A 829 17.73 20.11 17.44
N PHE A 830 16.72 20.10 18.31
CA PHE A 830 15.30 20.12 17.90
C PHE A 830 14.86 21.50 17.38
N VAL A 831 15.35 22.57 18.01
CA VAL A 831 15.08 23.95 17.55
C VAL A 831 15.75 24.18 16.19
N LYS A 832 17.03 23.80 16.05
CA LYS A 832 17.76 23.87 14.77
C LYS A 832 17.12 23.01 13.67
N ALA A 833 16.53 21.89 14.06
CA ALA A 833 15.80 21.02 13.14
C ALA A 833 14.39 21.55 12.78
N GLY A 834 13.91 22.62 13.42
CA GLY A 834 12.55 23.14 13.22
C GLY A 834 11.44 22.23 13.78
N LEU A 835 11.77 21.35 14.74
CA LEU A 835 10.83 20.39 15.33
C LEU A 835 10.22 20.92 16.64
N VAL A 836 10.86 21.90 17.26
CA VAL A 836 10.37 22.59 18.46
C VAL A 836 10.33 24.09 18.17
N HIS A 837 9.22 24.72 18.51
CA HIS A 837 9.03 26.16 18.42
C HIS A 837 8.93 26.76 19.81
N ARG A 838 9.39 28.00 19.96
CA ARG A 838 9.32 28.75 21.21
C ARG A 838 8.19 29.77 21.13
N VAL A 839 7.22 29.65 22.01
CA VAL A 839 6.11 30.59 22.17
C VAL A 839 6.30 31.31 23.54
N GLY A 840 6.81 32.52 23.52
CA GLY A 840 7.18 33.24 24.75
C GLY A 840 8.21 32.48 25.59
N SER A 841 7.86 32.03 26.78
CA SER A 841 8.67 31.20 27.67
C SER A 841 8.38 29.70 27.59
N VAL A 842 7.59 29.27 26.62
CA VAL A 842 7.19 27.86 26.46
C VAL A 842 7.81 27.25 25.18
N LEU A 843 8.30 26.04 25.30
CA LEU A 843 8.73 25.20 24.17
C LEU A 843 7.62 24.27 23.78
N TRP A 844 7.36 24.13 22.49
CA TRP A 844 6.29 23.33 21.96
C TRP A 844 6.77 22.44 20.80
N TRP A 845 6.39 21.17 20.84
CA TRP A 845 6.66 20.18 19.79
C TRP A 845 5.69 20.40 18.62
N LEU A 846 6.24 20.69 17.44
CA LEU A 846 5.49 21.01 16.22
C LEU A 846 4.85 19.78 15.54
N PRO A 847 5.58 18.66 15.28
CA PRO A 847 5.05 17.57 14.45
C PRO A 847 3.79 16.93 15.04
N SER A 848 2.81 16.63 14.20
CA SER A 848 1.64 15.84 14.55
C SER A 848 1.99 14.35 14.67
N ARG A 849 1.33 13.59 15.54
CA ARG A 849 1.47 12.15 15.56
C ARG A 849 0.78 11.55 14.33
N ILE A 850 1.51 10.79 13.53
CA ILE A 850 0.92 10.08 12.40
C ILE A 850 0.41 8.73 12.92
N SER A 851 -0.88 8.64 13.14
CA SER A 851 -1.59 7.40 13.49
C SER A 851 -2.52 6.92 12.36
N ARG A 852 -2.59 7.68 11.25
CA ARG A 852 -3.45 7.42 10.11
C ARG A 852 -2.76 7.82 8.82
N TRP A 853 -3.04 7.13 7.74
CA TRP A 853 -2.33 7.27 6.48
C TRP A 853 -3.28 7.62 5.34
N PRO A 854 -2.91 8.57 4.47
CA PRO A 854 -3.65 8.80 3.24
C PRO A 854 -3.59 7.56 2.36
N VAL A 855 -4.65 7.30 1.64
CA VAL A 855 -4.61 6.35 0.52
C VAL A 855 -3.76 7.00 -0.57
N VAL A 856 -2.52 6.57 -0.69
CA VAL A 856 -1.63 6.97 -1.79
C VAL A 856 -2.03 6.16 -3.01
N ARG A 857 -2.25 6.84 -4.11
CA ARG A 857 -2.45 6.23 -5.42
C ARG A 857 -1.30 6.53 -6.34
#